data_d597aa16ce93fb32b7db07f41d736f3d
#
_entry.id   d597aa16ce93fb32b7db07f41d736f3d
#
_cell.length_a   1.000
_cell.length_b   1.000
_cell.length_c   1.000
_cell.angle_alpha   90.00
_cell.angle_beta   90.00
_cell.angle_gamma   90.00
#
_symmetry.space_group_name_H-M   'P 1'
#
loop_
_entity.id
_entity.type
_entity.pdbx_description
1 polymer ?
#
loop_
_entity_poly.entity_id
_entity_poly.type
_entity_poly.pdbx_seq_one_letter_code
_entity_poly.pdbx_strand_id
1 'polypeptide(L)'
;MSEPRKILVTSALPYANGSIHLGHMLEYIQTDMWVRFQKHRGNQCIYVCADDAHGSAIMLRAEKEGITPEQLIANVQAEHSADFAEFLVDFDNFHSTHSEENRELSSQIYLRLKDAGHIDQRSVTQYFDPEKKMFLADRFIKGTCPKCGTEDQYGDNCEKCGATYAPTELKDPKSAISGATPVLKDSQHFFFKLPDFQQMLQTWTRSGTLQDAVANKLSEWLDSGLQQWDISRDAPYFGFEIPGEPGKYFYVWLDAPIGYMASFKNLCDRTPELDFDAFWNKDSTAELYHFIGKDIVNFHALFWPAMLEGSGYRKPTGIAVHGYLTVNGQKMSKSRGTFIKARTYLDHLSPEYLRYYYASKLGRGVDDLDLNLEDFGQKVNSDLVGKVVNIASRCAGFIHKGNAGVLVAGNAAPELTDAFLAAAPSIAEAYEARDFARAMREIMGLADRANAWIADKAPWSLNKQEGKQAQVQAICATGVNLFRQLVIFLKPVLPLLAADAEAFLNVAPLTWKDHATLLSNHQLNEFKPLMTRIDPLKVQAMTDASKEDLVASQTDTGSAAPVGNGELAKDPISAEIDFDAFAAVDLRVALIVKAEAVEGADKLLRLTLDLGGEQRNVFSGIKSAYPDPSKLDGRLTMMIANLKPRKMKFGISEGMVMAAGPGGEEIYLLSPDSGAKPGQRIK
;
A
#
# COMPACT_ATOMS: atom_id res chain seq x y z
N MET A 1 17.45 23.72 27.12
CA MET A 1 17.04 22.78 26.03
C MET A 1 16.74 21.47 26.73
N SER A 2 15.59 20.84 26.49
CA SER A 2 15.33 19.49 26.96
C SER A 2 16.38 18.54 26.39
N GLU A 3 16.76 17.52 27.12
CA GLU A 3 17.64 16.48 26.62
C GLU A 3 17.05 15.84 25.36
N PRO A 4 17.89 15.42 24.37
CA PRO A 4 17.42 14.72 23.20
C PRO A 4 16.65 13.45 23.59
N ARG A 5 15.48 13.25 23.00
CA ARG A 5 14.69 12.02 23.19
C ARG A 5 15.45 10.84 22.57
N LYS A 6 15.35 9.67 23.21
CA LYS A 6 15.82 8.39 22.67
C LYS A 6 14.62 7.64 22.10
N ILE A 7 14.60 7.43 20.81
CA ILE A 7 13.44 6.90 20.11
C ILE A 7 13.87 5.72 19.23
N LEU A 8 13.22 4.58 19.38
CA LEU A 8 13.32 3.45 18.47
C LEU A 8 12.02 3.35 17.65
N VAL A 9 12.15 3.28 16.35
CA VAL A 9 11.03 3.24 15.41
C VAL A 9 11.14 1.98 14.55
N THR A 10 10.01 1.35 14.33
CA THR A 10 9.89 0.22 13.40
C THR A 10 8.69 0.43 12.47
N SER A 11 8.74 -0.16 11.30
CA SER A 11 7.59 -0.39 10.42
C SER A 11 7.32 -1.89 10.31
N ALA A 12 6.10 -2.27 9.93
CA ALA A 12 5.76 -3.67 9.75
C ALA A 12 6.74 -4.36 8.80
N LEU A 13 7.06 -5.61 9.09
CA LEU A 13 8.01 -6.37 8.28
C LEU A 13 7.35 -6.78 6.96
N PRO A 14 7.93 -6.46 5.81
CA PRO A 14 7.44 -6.96 4.53
C PRO A 14 7.67 -8.46 4.44
N TYR A 15 6.67 -9.20 3.94
CA TYR A 15 6.79 -10.64 3.79
C TYR A 15 7.70 -10.99 2.61
N ALA A 16 8.75 -11.77 2.87
CA ALA A 16 9.78 -12.15 1.88
C ALA A 16 9.27 -13.12 0.79
N ASN A 17 8.05 -12.93 0.32
CA ASN A 17 7.38 -13.75 -0.68
C ASN A 17 6.88 -12.96 -1.89
N GLY A 18 7.36 -11.77 -2.10
CA GLY A 18 6.98 -10.96 -3.27
C GLY A 18 7.58 -9.57 -3.26
N SER A 19 7.53 -8.92 -4.42
CA SER A 19 8.05 -7.55 -4.60
C SER A 19 7.25 -6.53 -3.78
N ILE A 20 7.91 -5.47 -3.38
CA ILE A 20 7.27 -4.29 -2.76
C ILE A 20 6.36 -3.60 -3.79
N HIS A 21 5.21 -3.12 -3.35
CA HIS A 21 4.28 -2.32 -4.15
C HIS A 21 3.95 -0.99 -3.45
N LEU A 22 3.30 -0.07 -4.15
CA LEU A 22 3.03 1.27 -3.62
C LEU A 22 2.19 1.28 -2.33
N GLY A 23 1.37 0.25 -2.11
CA GLY A 23 0.64 0.08 -0.84
C GLY A 23 1.55 -0.17 0.35
N HIS A 24 2.60 -0.98 0.19
CA HIS A 24 3.65 -1.14 1.19
C HIS A 24 4.40 0.17 1.40
N MET A 25 4.76 0.87 0.31
CA MET A 25 5.49 2.12 0.38
C MET A 25 4.78 3.23 1.17
N LEU A 26 3.45 3.17 1.31
CA LEU A 26 2.70 4.10 2.16
C LEU A 26 3.19 4.07 3.61
N GLU A 27 3.41 2.87 4.15
CA GLU A 27 3.91 2.67 5.51
C GLU A 27 5.34 3.17 5.67
N TYR A 28 6.23 2.71 4.80
CA TYR A 28 7.66 3.02 4.91
C TYR A 28 7.96 4.51 4.70
N ILE A 29 7.27 5.15 3.74
CA ILE A 29 7.42 6.57 3.48
C ILE A 29 6.93 7.41 4.68
N GLN A 30 5.75 7.10 5.25
CA GLN A 30 5.28 7.87 6.40
C GLN A 30 6.15 7.68 7.64
N THR A 31 6.68 6.47 7.85
CA THR A 31 7.60 6.18 8.95
C THR A 31 8.89 6.95 8.78
N ASP A 32 9.50 6.88 7.59
CA ASP A 32 10.74 7.61 7.27
C ASP A 32 10.58 9.13 7.42
N MET A 33 9.47 9.70 6.96
CA MET A 33 9.18 11.13 7.16
C MET A 33 9.15 11.51 8.64
N TRP A 34 8.54 10.69 9.49
CA TRP A 34 8.50 10.95 10.92
C TRP A 34 9.88 10.80 11.58
N VAL A 35 10.63 9.76 11.21
CA VAL A 35 12.01 9.54 11.68
C VAL A 35 12.92 10.68 11.27
N ARG A 36 12.88 11.10 9.99
CA ARG A 36 13.65 12.26 9.51
C ARG A 36 13.29 13.53 10.26
N PHE A 37 12.01 13.74 10.55
CA PHE A 37 11.58 14.87 11.37
C PHE A 37 12.18 14.81 12.78
N GLN A 38 12.18 13.64 13.45
CA GLN A 38 12.78 13.50 14.78
C GLN A 38 14.31 13.75 14.75
N LYS A 39 15.03 13.15 13.79
CA LYS A 39 16.47 13.40 13.57
C LYS A 39 16.73 14.89 13.26
N HIS A 40 15.90 15.52 12.44
CA HIS A 40 15.97 16.94 12.08
C HIS A 40 15.76 17.88 13.29
N ARG A 41 14.98 17.45 14.28
CA ARG A 41 14.79 18.13 15.58
C ARG A 41 15.97 17.94 16.53
N GLY A 42 16.90 17.04 16.22
CA GLY A 42 18.07 16.71 17.05
C GLY A 42 17.82 15.62 18.08
N ASN A 43 16.77 14.81 17.94
CA ASN A 43 16.53 13.63 18.75
C ASN A 43 17.41 12.46 18.28
N GLN A 44 17.79 11.57 19.20
CA GLN A 44 18.35 10.27 18.85
C GLN A 44 17.19 9.36 18.41
N CYS A 45 16.99 9.26 17.12
CA CYS A 45 15.91 8.45 16.54
C CYS A 45 16.53 7.37 15.65
N ILE A 46 16.23 6.12 15.96
CA ILE A 46 16.78 4.93 15.27
C ILE A 46 15.63 4.22 14.57
N TYR A 47 15.80 3.94 13.29
CA TYR A 47 14.78 3.27 12.48
C TYR A 47 15.28 1.91 12.03
N VAL A 48 14.66 0.83 12.52
CA VAL A 48 14.98 -0.53 12.14
C VAL A 48 13.79 -1.25 11.54
N CYS A 49 14.06 -2.15 10.60
CA CYS A 49 13.09 -3.04 9.99
C CYS A 49 13.78 -4.36 9.60
N ALA A 50 13.02 -5.33 9.11
CA ALA A 50 13.52 -6.59 8.61
C ALA A 50 12.53 -7.18 7.59
N ASP A 51 12.96 -8.15 6.79
CA ASP A 51 12.04 -9.02 6.06
C ASP A 51 11.45 -10.09 6.99
N ASP A 52 10.14 -10.33 6.90
CA ASP A 52 9.48 -11.50 7.46
C ASP A 52 9.74 -12.70 6.53
N ALA A 53 10.65 -13.57 6.95
CA ALA A 53 11.31 -14.56 6.09
C ALA A 53 10.84 -16.00 6.29
N HIS A 54 9.82 -16.27 7.12
CA HIS A 54 9.41 -17.63 7.47
C HIS A 54 8.01 -18.00 6.94
N GLY A 55 7.71 -19.29 6.97
CA GLY A 55 6.39 -19.81 6.67
C GLY A 55 6.32 -20.75 5.47
N SER A 56 5.21 -21.50 5.41
CA SER A 56 4.98 -22.49 4.36
C SER A 56 4.93 -21.90 2.94
N ALA A 57 4.47 -20.66 2.79
CA ALA A 57 4.37 -20.03 1.47
C ALA A 57 5.75 -19.77 0.84
N ILE A 58 6.76 -19.42 1.64
CA ILE A 58 8.15 -19.27 1.19
C ILE A 58 8.72 -20.62 0.77
N MET A 59 8.52 -21.65 1.59
CA MET A 59 8.96 -23.01 1.28
C MET A 59 8.37 -23.51 -0.04
N LEU A 60 7.07 -23.36 -0.24
CA LEU A 60 6.39 -23.80 -1.47
C LEU A 60 6.78 -23.00 -2.70
N ARG A 61 7.04 -21.70 -2.54
CA ARG A 61 7.54 -20.86 -3.62
C ARG A 61 8.97 -21.26 -4.02
N ALA A 62 9.85 -21.48 -3.06
CA ALA A 62 11.21 -21.93 -3.31
C ALA A 62 11.24 -23.30 -4.03
N GLU A 63 10.40 -24.27 -3.59
CA GLU A 63 10.23 -25.57 -4.25
C GLU A 63 9.80 -25.37 -5.72
N LYS A 64 8.84 -24.49 -5.97
CA LYS A 64 8.35 -24.19 -7.31
C LYS A 64 9.41 -23.54 -8.20
N GLU A 65 10.24 -22.66 -7.66
CA GLU A 65 11.32 -21.99 -8.37
C GLU A 65 12.60 -22.87 -8.48
N GLY A 66 12.63 -24.04 -7.84
CA GLY A 66 13.76 -24.98 -7.87
C GLY A 66 15.00 -24.47 -7.12
N ILE A 67 14.81 -23.60 -6.12
CA ILE A 67 15.85 -23.04 -5.26
C ILE A 67 15.57 -23.35 -3.78
N THR A 68 16.53 -23.08 -2.91
CA THR A 68 16.29 -23.23 -1.46
C THR A 68 15.51 -22.03 -0.90
N PRO A 69 14.76 -22.20 0.23
CA PRO A 69 14.11 -21.09 0.91
C PRO A 69 15.09 -19.95 1.26
N GLU A 70 16.31 -20.30 1.69
CA GLU A 70 17.34 -19.32 2.05
C GLU A 70 17.80 -18.50 0.82
N GLN A 71 17.93 -19.14 -0.35
CA GLN A 71 18.23 -18.44 -1.60
C GLN A 71 17.09 -17.50 -2.00
N LEU A 72 15.84 -17.96 -1.86
CA LEU A 72 14.66 -17.15 -2.17
C LEU A 72 14.62 -15.87 -1.31
N ILE A 73 14.72 -16.03 0.03
CA ILE A 73 14.65 -14.88 0.94
C ILE A 73 15.83 -13.93 0.75
N ALA A 74 17.03 -14.43 0.43
CA ALA A 74 18.19 -13.59 0.15
C ALA A 74 17.97 -12.74 -1.11
N ASN A 75 17.41 -13.32 -2.18
CA ASN A 75 17.08 -12.61 -3.41
C ASN A 75 16.02 -11.53 -3.16
N VAL A 76 14.97 -11.86 -2.43
CA VAL A 76 13.89 -10.93 -2.09
C VAL A 76 14.41 -9.79 -1.20
N GLN A 77 15.25 -10.09 -0.22
CA GLN A 77 15.85 -9.05 0.65
C GLN A 77 16.71 -8.06 -0.15
N ALA A 78 17.46 -8.54 -1.12
CA ALA A 78 18.25 -7.67 -1.99
C ALA A 78 17.35 -6.74 -2.83
N GLU A 79 16.24 -7.25 -3.37
CA GLU A 79 15.23 -6.47 -4.11
C GLU A 79 14.59 -5.42 -3.19
N HIS A 80 14.09 -5.82 -2.02
CA HIS A 80 13.46 -4.92 -1.05
C HIS A 80 14.41 -3.81 -0.60
N SER A 81 15.66 -4.16 -0.27
CA SER A 81 16.68 -3.19 0.14
C SER A 81 16.96 -2.15 -0.94
N ALA A 82 17.04 -2.57 -2.22
CA ALA A 82 17.25 -1.66 -3.34
C ALA A 82 16.05 -0.72 -3.52
N ASP A 83 14.82 -1.26 -3.51
CA ASP A 83 13.60 -0.48 -3.66
C ASP A 83 13.44 0.55 -2.54
N PHE A 84 13.67 0.17 -1.28
CA PHE A 84 13.61 1.09 -0.15
C PHE A 84 14.65 2.21 -0.25
N ALA A 85 15.89 1.87 -0.60
CA ALA A 85 16.95 2.85 -0.74
C ALA A 85 16.63 3.88 -1.84
N GLU A 86 16.13 3.42 -2.99
CA GLU A 86 15.75 4.30 -4.10
C GLU A 86 14.49 5.12 -3.80
N PHE A 87 13.57 4.64 -2.94
CA PHE A 87 12.45 5.44 -2.39
C PHE A 87 12.88 6.38 -1.27
N LEU A 88 14.20 6.44 -0.96
CA LEU A 88 14.79 7.29 0.07
C LEU A 88 14.32 6.94 1.49
N VAL A 89 13.95 5.70 1.73
CA VAL A 89 13.70 5.16 3.06
C VAL A 89 15.05 4.85 3.71
N ASP A 90 15.35 5.53 4.82
CA ASP A 90 16.67 5.55 5.45
C ASP A 90 16.64 4.75 6.75
N PHE A 91 16.68 3.43 6.63
CA PHE A 91 16.82 2.55 7.78
C PHE A 91 18.22 2.64 8.39
N ASP A 92 18.32 2.73 9.70
CA ASP A 92 19.59 2.52 10.42
C ASP A 92 20.00 1.03 10.38
N ASN A 93 19.01 0.12 10.27
CA ASN A 93 19.22 -1.29 9.93
C ASN A 93 18.00 -1.91 9.24
N PHE A 94 18.22 -2.61 8.12
CA PHE A 94 17.24 -3.50 7.47
C PHE A 94 17.80 -4.93 7.49
N HIS A 95 17.11 -5.84 8.20
CA HIS A 95 17.60 -7.17 8.52
C HIS A 95 16.67 -8.27 7.99
N SER A 96 16.71 -9.46 8.56
CA SER A 96 15.83 -10.59 8.26
C SER A 96 15.40 -11.30 9.54
N THR A 97 14.17 -11.78 9.59
CA THR A 97 13.74 -12.66 10.68
C THR A 97 14.45 -14.02 10.63
N HIS A 98 14.96 -14.43 9.47
CA HIS A 98 15.84 -15.62 9.37
C HIS A 98 17.28 -15.24 9.73
N SER A 99 17.52 -14.97 11.01
CA SER A 99 18.83 -14.58 11.57
C SER A 99 19.08 -15.23 12.92
N GLU A 100 20.33 -15.28 13.31
CA GLU A 100 20.73 -15.88 14.61
C GLU A 100 20.15 -15.07 15.77
N GLU A 101 20.20 -13.74 15.70
CA GLU A 101 19.63 -12.86 16.72
C GLU A 101 18.13 -13.12 16.92
N ASN A 102 17.39 -13.34 15.83
CA ASN A 102 15.95 -13.62 15.91
C ASN A 102 15.70 -15.04 16.49
N ARG A 103 16.50 -16.02 16.11
CA ARG A 103 16.43 -17.37 16.64
C ARG A 103 16.65 -17.40 18.17
N GLU A 104 17.69 -16.71 18.63
CA GLU A 104 18.01 -16.61 20.06
C GLU A 104 16.93 -15.89 20.84
N LEU A 105 16.47 -14.71 20.36
CA LEU A 105 15.43 -13.93 21.03
C LEU A 105 14.08 -14.66 21.05
N SER A 106 13.69 -15.31 19.95
CA SER A 106 12.45 -16.10 19.88
C SER A 106 12.48 -17.27 20.86
N SER A 107 13.62 -17.97 20.93
CA SER A 107 13.82 -19.06 21.88
C SER A 107 13.77 -18.54 23.33
N GLN A 108 14.42 -17.42 23.60
CA GLN A 108 14.46 -16.83 24.95
C GLN A 108 13.06 -16.35 25.40
N ILE A 109 12.32 -15.66 24.53
CA ILE A 109 10.97 -15.18 24.82
C ILE A 109 10.05 -16.37 25.08
N TYR A 110 10.08 -17.40 24.21
CA TYR A 110 9.29 -18.61 24.40
C TYR A 110 9.59 -19.30 25.73
N LEU A 111 10.85 -19.50 26.06
CA LEU A 111 11.24 -20.17 27.32
C LEU A 111 10.79 -19.36 28.54
N ARG A 112 10.94 -18.03 28.54
CA ARG A 112 10.44 -17.19 29.63
C ARG A 112 8.92 -17.28 29.78
N LEU A 113 8.16 -17.29 28.66
CA LEU A 113 6.69 -17.44 28.67
C LEU A 113 6.31 -18.86 29.19
N LYS A 114 7.04 -19.90 28.80
CA LYS A 114 6.82 -21.29 29.26
C LYS A 114 7.08 -21.43 30.77
N ASP A 115 8.21 -20.89 31.25
CA ASP A 115 8.57 -20.91 32.65
C ASP A 115 7.61 -20.12 33.54
N ALA A 116 7.04 -19.02 33.01
CA ALA A 116 6.00 -18.23 33.67
C ALA A 116 4.60 -18.87 33.60
N GLY A 117 4.45 -20.01 32.92
CA GLY A 117 3.20 -20.76 32.83
C GLY A 117 2.21 -20.22 31.80
N HIS A 118 2.64 -19.36 30.88
CA HIS A 118 1.81 -18.76 29.83
C HIS A 118 1.76 -19.58 28.53
N ILE A 119 2.38 -20.75 28.49
CA ILE A 119 2.28 -21.68 27.36
C ILE A 119 1.48 -22.91 27.79
N ASP A 120 0.50 -23.28 26.98
CA ASP A 120 -0.31 -24.47 27.09
C ASP A 120 0.03 -25.47 25.98
N GLN A 121 -0.28 -26.74 26.18
CA GLN A 121 -0.04 -27.79 25.19
C GLN A 121 -1.27 -28.68 25.09
N ARG A 122 -1.77 -28.87 23.84
CA ARG A 122 -2.92 -29.74 23.58
C ARG A 122 -2.89 -30.36 22.18
N SER A 123 -3.58 -31.48 22.04
CA SER A 123 -3.76 -32.14 20.75
C SER A 123 -4.79 -31.38 19.90
N VAL A 124 -4.46 -31.18 18.62
CA VAL A 124 -5.34 -30.58 17.61
C VAL A 124 -5.48 -31.54 16.43
N THR A 125 -6.72 -31.79 15.99
CA THR A 125 -6.99 -32.58 14.80
C THR A 125 -7.01 -31.65 13.58
N GLN A 126 -6.15 -31.94 12.61
CA GLN A 126 -6.01 -31.14 11.38
C GLN A 126 -5.96 -32.02 10.14
N TYR A 127 -6.21 -31.43 8.97
CA TYR A 127 -5.99 -32.09 7.71
C TYR A 127 -4.52 -32.26 7.38
N PHE A 128 -4.13 -33.45 6.97
CA PHE A 128 -2.78 -33.85 6.57
C PHE A 128 -2.80 -34.31 5.12
N ASP A 129 -1.90 -33.78 4.30
CA ASP A 129 -1.68 -34.20 2.92
C ASP A 129 -0.79 -35.45 2.91
N PRO A 130 -1.30 -36.62 2.46
CA PRO A 130 -0.52 -37.85 2.47
C PRO A 130 0.59 -37.88 1.39
N GLU A 131 0.45 -37.11 0.30
CA GLU A 131 1.45 -37.05 -0.79
C GLU A 131 2.60 -36.11 -0.43
N LYS A 132 2.28 -34.91 0.06
CA LYS A 132 3.27 -33.91 0.50
C LYS A 132 3.79 -34.18 1.92
N LYS A 133 3.15 -35.09 2.65
CA LYS A 133 3.48 -35.44 4.05
C LYS A 133 3.54 -34.20 4.97
N MET A 134 2.57 -33.30 4.85
CA MET A 134 2.50 -32.08 5.64
C MET A 134 1.06 -31.80 6.10
N PHE A 135 0.94 -31.10 7.24
CA PHE A 135 -0.33 -30.55 7.67
C PHE A 135 -0.73 -29.36 6.80
N LEU A 136 -2.02 -29.23 6.50
CA LEU A 136 -2.54 -28.22 5.62
C LEU A 136 -3.10 -27.04 6.41
N ALA A 137 -2.59 -25.86 6.16
CA ALA A 137 -3.23 -24.62 6.60
C ALA A 137 -4.52 -24.37 5.80
N ASP A 138 -5.41 -23.55 6.35
CA ASP A 138 -6.77 -23.32 5.82
C ASP A 138 -6.80 -22.96 4.32
N ARG A 139 -5.83 -22.17 3.85
CA ARG A 139 -5.68 -21.77 2.43
C ARG A 139 -5.09 -22.87 1.52
N PHE A 140 -4.62 -23.94 2.10
CA PHE A 140 -4.12 -25.10 1.36
C PHE A 140 -5.14 -26.24 1.28
N ILE A 141 -6.36 -25.99 1.75
CA ILE A 141 -7.49 -26.91 1.65
C ILE A 141 -8.59 -26.25 0.84
N LYS A 142 -9.14 -26.98 -0.11
CA LYS A 142 -10.30 -26.57 -0.87
C LYS A 142 -11.37 -27.66 -0.80
N GLY A 143 -12.62 -27.27 -0.87
CA GLY A 143 -13.73 -28.21 -0.84
C GLY A 143 -15.06 -27.52 -1.08
N THR A 144 -16.14 -28.24 -0.83
CA THR A 144 -17.49 -27.73 -0.98
C THR A 144 -17.97 -27.06 0.31
N CYS A 145 -18.45 -25.83 0.20
CA CYS A 145 -18.98 -25.07 1.33
C CYS A 145 -20.07 -25.84 2.10
N PRO A 146 -19.95 -26.01 3.41
CA PRO A 146 -20.95 -26.78 4.19
C PRO A 146 -22.32 -26.10 4.23
N LYS A 147 -22.38 -24.76 4.05
CA LYS A 147 -23.63 -23.98 4.16
C LYS A 147 -24.37 -23.80 2.82
N CYS A 148 -23.68 -23.42 1.76
CA CYS A 148 -24.33 -23.12 0.48
C CYS A 148 -24.06 -24.16 -0.65
N GLY A 149 -23.19 -25.14 -0.42
CA GLY A 149 -22.88 -26.17 -1.40
C GLY A 149 -22.04 -25.73 -2.59
N THR A 150 -21.43 -24.55 -2.54
CA THR A 150 -20.52 -24.08 -3.60
C THR A 150 -19.20 -24.83 -3.52
N GLU A 151 -18.74 -25.38 -4.63
CA GLU A 151 -17.46 -26.09 -4.76
C GLU A 151 -16.27 -25.12 -4.78
N ASP A 152 -15.06 -25.65 -4.65
CA ASP A 152 -13.76 -24.94 -4.73
C ASP A 152 -13.60 -23.79 -3.73
N GLN A 153 -14.16 -23.92 -2.52
CA GLN A 153 -14.03 -22.93 -1.45
C GLN A 153 -12.88 -23.27 -0.51
N TYR A 154 -12.22 -22.24 0.02
CA TYR A 154 -11.11 -22.41 0.97
C TYR A 154 -11.58 -22.90 2.34
N GLY A 155 -10.61 -23.35 3.17
CA GLY A 155 -10.89 -24.01 4.45
C GLY A 155 -11.41 -23.10 5.57
N ASP A 156 -11.39 -21.79 5.39
CA ASP A 156 -11.76 -20.80 6.41
C ASP A 156 -13.06 -20.06 6.10
N ASN A 157 -13.38 -19.85 4.81
CA ASN A 157 -14.54 -19.07 4.41
C ASN A 157 -15.08 -19.44 3.02
N CYS A 158 -16.32 -19.10 2.75
CA CYS A 158 -16.94 -19.22 1.44
C CYS A 158 -16.98 -17.87 0.72
N GLU A 159 -16.30 -17.77 -0.41
CA GLU A 159 -16.27 -16.53 -1.21
C GLU A 159 -17.66 -16.16 -1.78
N LYS A 160 -18.55 -17.14 -1.94
CA LYS A 160 -19.89 -16.91 -2.50
C LYS A 160 -20.93 -16.46 -1.47
N CYS A 161 -20.98 -17.09 -0.30
CA CYS A 161 -22.01 -16.79 0.70
C CYS A 161 -21.47 -16.07 1.95
N GLY A 162 -20.15 -15.83 2.04
CA GLY A 162 -19.51 -15.16 3.15
C GLY A 162 -19.49 -15.95 4.46
N ALA A 163 -19.88 -17.22 4.44
CA ALA A 163 -19.91 -18.06 5.64
C ALA A 163 -18.49 -18.43 6.08
N THR A 164 -18.22 -18.33 7.36
CA THR A 164 -17.00 -18.87 7.99
C THR A 164 -17.26 -20.24 8.59
N TYR A 165 -16.26 -21.11 8.58
CA TYR A 165 -16.32 -22.49 9.09
C TYR A 165 -14.90 -23.00 9.39
N ALA A 166 -14.79 -24.08 10.15
CA ALA A 166 -13.51 -24.77 10.33
C ALA A 166 -13.17 -25.58 9.07
N PRO A 167 -11.88 -25.76 8.72
CA PRO A 167 -11.46 -26.59 7.57
C PRO A 167 -12.08 -27.98 7.55
N THR A 168 -12.25 -28.56 8.75
CA THR A 168 -12.84 -29.92 8.94
C THR A 168 -14.33 -29.99 8.63
N GLU A 169 -15.02 -28.86 8.46
CA GLU A 169 -16.45 -28.81 8.08
C GLU A 169 -16.66 -28.81 6.57
N LEU A 170 -15.59 -28.58 5.75
CA LEU A 170 -15.67 -28.67 4.29
C LEU A 170 -16.08 -30.08 3.86
N LYS A 171 -16.94 -30.14 2.87
CA LYS A 171 -17.28 -31.40 2.19
C LYS A 171 -16.32 -31.65 1.04
N ASP A 172 -15.97 -32.91 0.81
CA ASP A 172 -15.06 -33.34 -0.26
C ASP A 172 -13.74 -32.53 -0.29
N PRO A 173 -13.02 -32.44 0.85
CA PRO A 173 -11.81 -31.64 0.94
C PRO A 173 -10.70 -32.19 0.05
N LYS A 174 -9.96 -31.29 -0.60
CA LYS A 174 -8.78 -31.58 -1.41
C LYS A 174 -7.62 -30.68 -1.01
N SER A 175 -6.41 -31.22 -1.03
CA SER A 175 -5.21 -30.42 -0.93
C SER A 175 -5.09 -29.48 -2.14
N ALA A 176 -4.98 -28.17 -1.90
CA ALA A 176 -4.74 -27.21 -2.96
C ALA A 176 -3.29 -27.30 -3.50
N ILE A 177 -2.41 -28.09 -2.82
CA ILE A 177 -0.99 -28.24 -3.17
C ILE A 177 -0.79 -29.46 -4.08
N SER A 178 -1.34 -30.63 -3.69
CA SER A 178 -1.14 -31.90 -4.40
C SER A 178 -2.39 -32.39 -5.16
N GLY A 179 -3.58 -31.88 -4.82
CA GLY A 179 -4.86 -32.40 -5.31
C GLY A 179 -5.34 -33.66 -4.58
N ALA A 180 -4.52 -34.23 -3.68
CA ALA A 180 -4.87 -35.43 -2.90
C ALA A 180 -6.02 -35.16 -1.92
N THR A 181 -6.78 -36.21 -1.60
CA THR A 181 -7.76 -36.14 -0.50
C THR A 181 -7.02 -36.17 0.83
N PRO A 182 -7.09 -35.10 1.65
CA PRO A 182 -6.39 -35.08 2.91
C PRO A 182 -7.04 -35.98 3.93
N VAL A 183 -6.24 -36.43 4.90
CA VAL A 183 -6.69 -37.26 6.04
C VAL A 183 -6.62 -36.47 7.32
N LEU A 184 -7.53 -36.73 8.26
CA LEU A 184 -7.47 -36.15 9.60
C LEU A 184 -6.35 -36.82 10.41
N LYS A 185 -5.53 -36.03 11.06
CA LYS A 185 -4.42 -36.48 11.91
C LYS A 185 -4.28 -35.57 13.12
N ASP A 186 -4.03 -36.17 14.27
CA ASP A 186 -3.78 -35.43 15.51
C ASP A 186 -2.32 -35.00 15.60
N SER A 187 -2.11 -33.78 16.08
CA SER A 187 -0.79 -33.25 16.39
C SER A 187 -0.81 -32.46 17.69
N GLN A 188 0.29 -32.53 18.46
CA GLN A 188 0.46 -31.69 19.65
C GLN A 188 0.82 -30.26 19.21
N HIS A 189 0.08 -29.28 19.73
CA HIS A 189 0.30 -27.87 19.47
C HIS A 189 0.55 -27.10 20.76
N PHE A 190 1.28 -25.99 20.64
CA PHE A 190 1.59 -25.08 21.72
C PHE A 190 0.78 -23.81 21.58
N PHE A 191 0.19 -23.37 22.69
CA PHE A 191 -0.72 -22.23 22.72
C PHE A 191 -0.23 -21.18 23.70
N PHE A 192 -0.12 -19.94 23.25
CA PHE A 192 0.11 -18.81 24.12
C PHE A 192 -1.21 -18.40 24.80
N LYS A 193 -1.19 -18.30 26.13
CA LYS A 193 -2.36 -17.97 26.95
C LYS A 193 -2.65 -16.47 26.95
N LEU A 194 -3.03 -15.93 25.79
CA LEU A 194 -3.37 -14.51 25.64
C LEU A 194 -4.41 -14.01 26.66
N PRO A 195 -5.43 -14.80 27.09
CA PRO A 195 -6.39 -14.40 28.13
C PRO A 195 -5.74 -13.98 29.46
N ASP A 196 -4.58 -14.50 29.83
CA ASP A 196 -3.86 -14.12 31.05
C ASP A 196 -3.50 -12.63 31.09
N PHE A 197 -3.43 -11.99 29.93
CA PHE A 197 -3.04 -10.60 29.74
C PHE A 197 -4.21 -9.65 29.51
N GLN A 198 -5.45 -10.13 29.55
CA GLN A 198 -6.63 -9.33 29.16
C GLN A 198 -6.76 -8.01 29.93
N GLN A 199 -6.56 -8.01 31.23
CA GLN A 199 -6.66 -6.79 32.05
C GLN A 199 -5.55 -5.80 31.72
N MET A 200 -4.32 -6.27 31.49
CA MET A 200 -3.20 -5.44 31.08
C MET A 200 -3.47 -4.82 29.71
N LEU A 201 -3.95 -5.59 28.74
CA LEU A 201 -4.26 -5.14 27.41
C LEU A 201 -5.41 -4.10 27.41
N GLN A 202 -6.48 -4.33 28.18
CA GLN A 202 -7.56 -3.36 28.36
C GLN A 202 -7.07 -1.99 28.86
N THR A 203 -6.13 -2.00 29.80
CA THR A 203 -5.55 -0.78 30.35
C THR A 203 -4.61 -0.12 29.34
N TRP A 204 -3.71 -0.90 28.74
CA TRP A 204 -2.67 -0.40 27.84
C TRP A 204 -3.22 0.15 26.51
N THR A 205 -4.20 -0.52 25.90
CA THR A 205 -4.80 -0.05 24.64
C THR A 205 -5.56 1.28 24.76
N ARG A 206 -5.97 1.64 26.00
CA ARG A 206 -6.69 2.89 26.31
C ARG A 206 -5.81 3.98 26.94
N SER A 207 -4.49 3.73 27.04
CA SER A 207 -3.56 4.69 27.67
C SER A 207 -3.05 5.80 26.75
N GLY A 208 -3.62 5.96 25.56
CA GLY A 208 -3.12 6.88 24.51
C GLY A 208 -2.05 6.27 23.60
N THR A 209 -1.79 4.97 23.74
CA THR A 209 -0.84 4.21 22.90
C THR A 209 -1.33 4.04 21.46
N LEU A 210 -2.65 4.04 21.28
CA LEU A 210 -3.33 3.84 20.00
C LEU A 210 -4.19 5.06 19.64
N GLN A 211 -4.48 5.22 18.36
CA GLN A 211 -5.54 6.14 17.91
C GLN A 211 -6.91 5.67 18.47
N ASP A 212 -7.77 6.62 18.82
CA ASP A 212 -9.09 6.33 19.44
C ASP A 212 -9.94 5.35 18.61
N ALA A 213 -9.95 5.50 17.29
CA ALA A 213 -10.68 4.61 16.40
C ALA A 213 -10.19 3.15 16.49
N VAL A 214 -8.87 2.95 16.61
CA VAL A 214 -8.23 1.63 16.76
C VAL A 214 -8.55 1.05 18.14
N ALA A 215 -8.37 1.84 19.19
CA ALA A 215 -8.66 1.42 20.57
C ALA A 215 -10.13 1.01 20.74
N ASN A 216 -11.06 1.77 20.16
CA ASN A 216 -12.49 1.45 20.17
C ASN A 216 -12.79 0.15 19.42
N LYS A 217 -12.16 -0.10 18.27
CA LYS A 217 -12.34 -1.35 17.54
C LYS A 217 -11.80 -2.56 18.30
N LEU A 218 -10.66 -2.44 18.94
CA LEU A 218 -10.10 -3.50 19.78
C LEU A 218 -10.93 -3.81 21.02
N SER A 219 -11.70 -2.84 21.55
CA SER A 219 -12.59 -3.06 22.67
C SER A 219 -13.60 -4.18 22.39
N GLU A 220 -14.11 -4.29 21.17
CA GLU A 220 -15.03 -5.36 20.77
C GLU A 220 -14.42 -6.76 20.98
N TRP A 221 -13.12 -6.94 20.67
CA TRP A 221 -12.40 -8.20 20.89
C TRP A 221 -12.13 -8.46 22.36
N LEU A 222 -11.72 -7.43 23.09
CA LEU A 222 -11.47 -7.52 24.53
C LEU A 222 -12.74 -7.84 25.31
N ASP A 223 -13.87 -7.28 24.93
CA ASP A 223 -15.18 -7.49 25.58
C ASP A 223 -15.76 -8.88 25.26
N SER A 224 -15.47 -9.44 24.07
CA SER A 224 -15.88 -10.80 23.71
C SER A 224 -15.04 -11.90 24.38
N GLY A 225 -13.92 -11.54 25.02
CA GLY A 225 -12.97 -12.44 25.65
C GLY A 225 -11.90 -12.97 24.67
N LEU A 226 -10.66 -12.82 25.07
CA LEU A 226 -9.50 -13.29 24.28
C LEU A 226 -9.41 -14.82 24.30
N GLN A 227 -8.91 -15.37 23.21
CA GLN A 227 -8.68 -16.82 23.08
C GLN A 227 -7.17 -17.12 23.13
N GLN A 228 -6.83 -18.36 23.50
CA GLN A 228 -5.46 -18.85 23.37
C GLN A 228 -5.04 -18.88 21.90
N TRP A 229 -3.80 -18.57 21.65
CA TRP A 229 -3.25 -18.46 20.30
C TRP A 229 -2.26 -19.58 20.00
N ASP A 230 -2.49 -20.34 18.91
CA ASP A 230 -1.60 -21.41 18.45
C ASP A 230 -0.32 -20.83 17.87
N ILE A 231 0.80 -21.09 18.53
CA ILE A 231 2.13 -20.58 18.21
C ILE A 231 3.05 -21.62 17.56
N SER A 232 2.54 -22.79 17.21
CA SER A 232 3.33 -23.90 16.68
C SER A 232 2.89 -24.35 15.29
N ARG A 233 3.84 -24.92 14.54
CA ARG A 233 3.61 -25.59 13.27
C ARG A 233 4.39 -26.89 13.21
N ASP A 234 3.86 -27.87 12.48
CA ASP A 234 4.50 -29.16 12.24
C ASP A 234 5.46 -29.12 11.05
N ALA A 235 6.49 -29.96 11.10
CA ALA A 235 7.35 -30.23 9.95
C ALA A 235 6.54 -30.83 8.76
N PRO A 236 6.91 -30.53 7.49
CA PRO A 236 7.94 -29.60 7.06
C PRO A 236 7.47 -28.13 7.15
N TYR A 237 8.31 -27.27 7.67
CA TYR A 237 8.03 -25.85 7.81
C TYR A 237 9.34 -25.07 7.77
N PHE A 238 9.38 -23.95 7.04
CA PHE A 238 10.53 -23.07 7.02
C PHE A 238 10.41 -22.04 8.15
N GLY A 239 11.24 -22.16 9.16
CA GLY A 239 11.22 -21.35 10.38
C GLY A 239 12.14 -21.92 11.45
N PHE A 240 12.06 -21.41 12.67
CA PHE A 240 12.85 -21.91 13.80
C PHE A 240 12.13 -23.02 14.56
N GLU A 241 12.87 -24.07 14.87
CA GLU A 241 12.37 -25.16 15.69
C GLU A 241 12.17 -24.70 17.14
N ILE A 242 11.07 -25.14 17.77
CA ILE A 242 10.76 -24.82 19.15
C ILE A 242 11.76 -25.53 20.08
N PRO A 243 12.41 -24.83 21.01
CA PRO A 243 13.39 -25.43 21.90
C PRO A 243 12.85 -26.63 22.69
N GLY A 244 13.51 -27.79 22.53
CA GLY A 244 13.14 -29.04 23.20
C GLY A 244 11.99 -29.83 22.57
N GLU A 245 11.44 -29.38 21.44
CA GLU A 245 10.28 -29.99 20.75
C GLU A 245 10.61 -30.34 19.30
N PRO A 246 11.36 -31.43 19.04
CA PRO A 246 11.79 -31.80 17.69
C PRO A 246 10.63 -31.93 16.70
N GLY A 247 10.79 -31.33 15.49
CA GLY A 247 9.78 -31.33 14.45
C GLY A 247 8.64 -30.34 14.66
N LYS A 248 8.74 -29.49 15.68
CA LYS A 248 7.81 -28.38 15.93
C LYS A 248 8.51 -27.04 15.71
N TYR A 249 7.85 -26.18 15.00
CA TYR A 249 8.38 -24.87 14.58
C TYR A 249 7.53 -23.74 15.13
N PHE A 250 8.13 -22.58 15.38
CA PHE A 250 7.38 -21.39 15.70
C PHE A 250 6.51 -20.97 14.52
N TYR A 251 5.27 -20.62 14.81
CA TYR A 251 4.41 -19.95 13.84
C TYR A 251 4.98 -18.57 13.52
N VAL A 252 5.01 -18.21 12.25
CA VAL A 252 5.62 -16.95 11.74
C VAL A 252 5.20 -15.69 12.51
N TRP A 253 3.97 -15.62 12.99
CA TRP A 253 3.50 -14.47 13.76
C TRP A 253 4.02 -14.41 15.21
N LEU A 254 4.69 -15.46 15.69
CA LEU A 254 5.43 -15.37 16.96
C LEU A 254 6.79 -14.72 16.72
N ASP A 255 7.55 -15.17 15.74
CA ASP A 255 8.93 -14.73 15.53
C ASP A 255 9.03 -13.47 14.65
N ALA A 256 8.01 -13.15 13.83
CA ALA A 256 8.00 -11.94 13.03
C ALA A 256 8.15 -10.65 13.87
N PRO A 257 7.31 -10.35 14.87
CA PRO A 257 7.48 -9.13 15.67
C PRO A 257 8.78 -9.11 16.50
N ILE A 258 9.34 -10.28 16.82
CA ILE A 258 10.67 -10.38 17.45
C ILE A 258 11.77 -9.91 16.48
N GLY A 259 11.53 -9.96 15.19
CA GLY A 259 12.40 -9.40 14.17
C GLY A 259 12.72 -7.90 14.35
N TYR A 260 11.84 -7.14 15.00
CA TYR A 260 12.15 -5.75 15.40
C TYR A 260 13.30 -5.69 16.42
N MET A 261 13.25 -6.58 17.41
CA MET A 261 14.30 -6.70 18.42
C MET A 261 15.59 -7.23 17.79
N ALA A 262 15.49 -8.24 16.92
CA ALA A 262 16.62 -8.85 16.24
C ALA A 262 17.36 -7.85 15.34
N SER A 263 16.63 -7.05 14.56
CA SER A 263 17.22 -6.02 13.74
C SER A 263 17.93 -4.96 14.58
N PHE A 264 17.34 -4.52 15.69
CA PHE A 264 17.99 -3.59 16.59
C PHE A 264 19.20 -4.20 17.32
N LYS A 265 19.11 -5.48 17.72
CA LYS A 265 20.23 -6.23 18.32
C LYS A 265 21.42 -6.30 17.37
N ASN A 266 21.18 -6.68 16.12
CA ASN A 266 22.20 -6.71 15.07
C ASN A 266 22.85 -5.34 14.85
N LEU A 267 22.09 -4.24 14.94
CA LEU A 267 22.62 -2.89 14.88
C LEU A 267 23.53 -2.59 16.10
N CYS A 268 23.07 -2.94 17.30
CA CYS A 268 23.85 -2.73 18.54
C CYS A 268 25.17 -3.50 18.52
N ASP A 269 25.19 -4.74 18.02
CA ASP A 269 26.39 -5.58 18.00
C ASP A 269 27.53 -5.01 17.14
N ARG A 270 27.20 -4.15 16.17
CA ARG A 270 28.16 -3.44 15.30
C ARG A 270 28.31 -1.95 15.59
N THR A 271 27.58 -1.43 16.58
CA THR A 271 27.56 0.00 16.95
C THR A 271 27.72 0.12 18.47
N PRO A 272 28.96 0.23 18.97
CA PRO A 272 29.25 0.19 20.41
C PRO A 272 28.54 1.28 21.25
N GLU A 273 28.08 2.36 20.62
CA GLU A 273 27.37 3.46 21.27
C GLU A 273 25.90 3.16 21.53
N LEU A 274 25.39 2.06 20.96
CA LEU A 274 24.01 1.62 21.13
C LEU A 274 23.95 0.44 22.11
N ASP A 275 23.07 0.55 23.07
CA ASP A 275 22.80 -0.48 24.06
C ASP A 275 21.38 -1.02 23.87
N PHE A 276 21.28 -2.32 23.59
CA PHE A 276 20.01 -3.01 23.39
C PHE A 276 19.08 -2.87 24.60
N ASP A 277 19.61 -3.08 25.81
CA ASP A 277 18.84 -3.03 27.05
C ASP A 277 18.34 -1.61 27.37
N ALA A 278 19.07 -0.58 26.96
CA ALA A 278 18.64 0.81 27.12
C ALA A 278 17.32 1.12 26.37
N PHE A 279 16.94 0.31 25.39
CA PHE A 279 15.68 0.47 24.62
C PHE A 279 14.64 -0.61 24.96
N TRP A 280 15.03 -1.87 25.21
CA TRP A 280 14.09 -3.00 25.34
C TRP A 280 13.85 -3.45 26.77
N ASN A 281 14.69 -3.08 27.74
CA ASN A 281 14.44 -3.43 29.14
C ASN A 281 13.09 -2.85 29.61
N LYS A 282 12.41 -3.58 30.50
CA LYS A 282 11.08 -3.21 31.04
C LYS A 282 11.03 -1.80 31.60
N ASP A 283 12.11 -1.37 32.27
CA ASP A 283 12.22 -0.07 32.93
C ASP A 283 12.84 1.02 32.04
N SER A 284 13.06 0.75 30.77
CA SER A 284 13.62 1.72 29.81
C SER A 284 12.74 2.96 29.69
N THR A 285 13.37 4.13 29.69
CA THR A 285 12.74 5.44 29.44
C THR A 285 12.79 5.86 27.97
N ALA A 286 13.46 5.09 27.10
CA ALA A 286 13.44 5.32 25.67
C ALA A 286 12.00 5.13 25.11
N GLU A 287 11.70 5.77 24.02
CA GLU A 287 10.41 5.63 23.35
C GLU A 287 10.48 4.56 22.27
N LEU A 288 9.42 3.77 22.09
CA LEU A 288 9.30 2.75 21.07
C LEU A 288 8.01 2.94 20.29
N TYR A 289 8.12 3.15 18.98
CA TYR A 289 6.98 3.32 18.10
C TYR A 289 6.97 2.27 16.99
N HIS A 290 5.80 1.68 16.76
CA HIS A 290 5.52 0.82 15.61
C HIS A 290 4.59 1.52 14.63
N PHE A 291 4.94 1.52 13.34
CA PHE A 291 4.07 1.96 12.26
C PHE A 291 3.56 0.72 11.54
N ILE A 292 2.24 0.60 11.36
CA ILE A 292 1.62 -0.60 10.82
C ILE A 292 0.37 -0.30 10.00
N GLY A 293 0.04 -1.20 9.06
CA GLY A 293 -1.26 -1.23 8.41
C GLY A 293 -2.38 -1.72 9.34
N LYS A 294 -3.60 -1.31 9.07
CA LYS A 294 -4.78 -1.67 9.90
C LYS A 294 -5.12 -3.16 9.91
N ASP A 295 -4.60 -3.95 8.98
CA ASP A 295 -4.82 -5.40 8.86
C ASP A 295 -4.08 -6.23 9.91
N ILE A 296 -2.99 -5.71 10.47
CA ILE A 296 -2.16 -6.42 11.45
C ILE A 296 -2.24 -5.82 12.86
N VAL A 297 -3.25 -4.99 13.11
CA VAL A 297 -3.46 -4.36 14.42
C VAL A 297 -3.58 -5.38 15.54
N ASN A 298 -4.30 -6.49 15.32
CA ASN A 298 -4.50 -7.52 16.35
C ASN A 298 -3.17 -8.12 16.82
N PHE A 299 -2.25 -8.36 15.90
CA PHE A 299 -0.92 -8.91 16.25
C PHE A 299 -0.08 -7.90 17.04
N HIS A 300 -0.09 -6.63 16.67
CA HIS A 300 0.73 -5.61 17.30
C HIS A 300 0.13 -4.99 18.57
N ALA A 301 -1.19 -5.01 18.71
CA ALA A 301 -1.88 -4.39 19.84
C ALA A 301 -2.42 -5.39 20.87
N LEU A 302 -2.41 -6.69 20.58
CA LEU A 302 -2.82 -7.75 21.52
C LEU A 302 -1.70 -8.75 21.75
N PHE A 303 -1.26 -9.51 20.73
CA PHE A 303 -0.29 -10.57 20.90
C PHE A 303 1.10 -10.06 21.28
N TRP A 304 1.64 -9.13 20.55
CA TRP A 304 2.98 -8.59 20.76
C TRP A 304 3.17 -7.95 22.14
N PRO A 305 2.33 -7.01 22.61
CA PRO A 305 2.46 -6.45 23.95
C PRO A 305 2.26 -7.48 25.07
N ALA A 306 1.43 -8.50 24.86
CA ALA A 306 1.29 -9.61 25.83
C ALA A 306 2.55 -10.48 25.90
N MET A 307 3.17 -10.80 24.77
CA MET A 307 4.44 -11.52 24.72
C MET A 307 5.57 -10.74 25.41
N LEU A 308 5.66 -9.44 25.15
CA LEU A 308 6.64 -8.56 25.80
C LEU A 308 6.44 -8.49 27.32
N GLU A 309 5.21 -8.26 27.76
CA GLU A 309 4.89 -8.22 29.20
C GLU A 309 5.26 -9.55 29.91
N GLY A 310 4.82 -10.67 29.32
CA GLY A 310 5.04 -12.00 29.90
C GLY A 310 6.51 -12.45 29.86
N SER A 311 7.31 -11.92 28.96
CA SER A 311 8.75 -12.20 28.84
C SER A 311 9.65 -11.17 29.51
N GLY A 312 9.07 -10.13 30.16
CA GLY A 312 9.82 -9.13 30.92
C GLY A 312 10.47 -8.03 30.11
N TYR A 313 9.98 -7.79 28.90
CA TYR A 313 10.37 -6.66 28.04
C TYR A 313 9.36 -5.50 28.13
N ARG A 314 9.77 -4.32 27.68
CA ARG A 314 8.89 -3.15 27.63
C ARG A 314 7.89 -3.26 26.47
N LYS A 315 6.70 -2.72 26.66
CA LYS A 315 5.70 -2.56 25.60
C LYS A 315 5.98 -1.30 24.75
N PRO A 316 5.45 -1.22 23.53
CA PRO A 316 5.55 -0.01 22.72
C PRO A 316 4.96 1.22 23.44
N THR A 317 5.59 2.39 23.23
CA THR A 317 5.08 3.70 23.65
C THR A 317 3.87 4.07 22.83
N GLY A 318 3.89 3.75 21.54
CA GLY A 318 2.79 4.02 20.62
C GLY A 318 2.82 3.14 19.40
N ILE A 319 1.62 2.87 18.85
CA ILE A 319 1.43 2.20 17.57
C ILE A 319 0.68 3.16 16.64
N ALA A 320 1.30 3.53 15.54
CA ALA A 320 0.71 4.37 14.51
C ALA A 320 0.11 3.47 13.41
N VAL A 321 -1.21 3.50 13.32
CA VAL A 321 -1.96 2.67 12.37
C VAL A 321 -2.40 3.53 11.18
N HIS A 322 -2.24 3.02 9.96
CA HIS A 322 -2.73 3.66 8.73
C HIS A 322 -3.73 2.77 7.97
N GLY A 323 -4.53 3.39 7.09
CA GLY A 323 -5.44 2.72 6.17
C GLY A 323 -4.73 2.08 4.98
N TYR A 324 -5.48 1.46 4.09
CA TYR A 324 -4.97 0.91 2.84
C TYR A 324 -4.74 1.98 1.77
N LEU A 325 -3.92 1.65 0.78
CA LEU A 325 -3.81 2.42 -0.45
C LEU A 325 -4.83 1.90 -1.47
N THR A 326 -5.61 2.82 -2.03
CA THR A 326 -6.38 2.60 -3.26
C THR A 326 -5.73 3.35 -4.43
N VAL A 327 -6.01 2.95 -5.66
CA VAL A 327 -5.54 3.62 -6.87
C VAL A 327 -6.76 3.97 -7.72
N ASN A 328 -6.97 5.25 -7.98
CA ASN A 328 -8.15 5.77 -8.67
C ASN A 328 -9.47 5.21 -8.09
N GLY A 329 -9.60 5.23 -6.77
CA GLY A 329 -10.77 4.75 -6.04
C GLY A 329 -10.95 3.23 -5.99
N GLN A 330 -9.99 2.46 -6.50
CA GLN A 330 -10.06 1.01 -6.53
C GLN A 330 -9.00 0.36 -5.63
N LYS A 331 -9.35 -0.73 -4.97
CA LYS A 331 -8.35 -1.54 -4.26
C LYS A 331 -7.25 -2.01 -5.21
N MET A 332 -6.02 -2.03 -4.74
CA MET A 332 -4.90 -2.61 -5.48
C MET A 332 -5.20 -4.08 -5.78
N SER A 333 -5.25 -4.42 -7.06
CA SER A 333 -5.55 -5.76 -7.53
C SER A 333 -4.70 -6.10 -8.75
N LYS A 334 -4.08 -7.27 -8.72
CA LYS A 334 -3.34 -7.80 -9.87
C LYS A 334 -4.24 -7.95 -11.10
N SER A 335 -5.45 -8.48 -10.94
CA SER A 335 -6.37 -8.71 -12.06
C SER A 335 -6.91 -7.41 -12.72
N ARG A 336 -6.84 -6.27 -12.02
CA ARG A 336 -7.35 -4.97 -12.50
C ARG A 336 -6.27 -4.01 -13.00
N GLY A 337 -4.97 -4.37 -12.94
CA GLY A 337 -3.86 -3.51 -13.33
C GLY A 337 -3.65 -2.30 -12.40
N THR A 338 -4.27 -2.29 -11.21
CA THR A 338 -4.07 -1.24 -10.20
C THR A 338 -2.96 -1.59 -9.20
N PHE A 339 -2.27 -2.72 -9.41
CA PHE A 339 -1.15 -3.16 -8.60
C PHE A 339 0.15 -2.64 -9.19
N ILE A 340 0.68 -1.55 -8.62
CA ILE A 340 1.91 -0.91 -9.07
C ILE A 340 3.05 -1.33 -8.15
N LYS A 341 4.06 -2.03 -8.71
CA LYS A 341 5.28 -2.38 -7.99
C LYS A 341 6.11 -1.13 -7.71
N ALA A 342 6.90 -1.16 -6.63
CA ALA A 342 7.84 -0.10 -6.30
C ALA A 342 8.83 0.14 -7.45
N ARG A 343 9.41 -0.92 -8.00
CA ARG A 343 10.34 -0.83 -9.14
C ARG A 343 9.70 -0.19 -10.37
N THR A 344 8.50 -0.61 -10.75
CA THR A 344 7.79 -0.03 -11.90
C THR A 344 7.54 1.47 -11.73
N TYR A 345 7.24 1.93 -10.52
CA TYR A 345 7.14 3.36 -10.24
C TYR A 345 8.48 4.09 -10.43
N LEU A 346 9.57 3.55 -9.85
CA LEU A 346 10.90 4.17 -9.88
C LEU A 346 11.48 4.27 -11.29
N ASP A 347 11.17 3.33 -12.18
CA ASP A 347 11.61 3.35 -13.58
C ASP A 347 11.01 4.52 -14.38
N HIS A 348 9.94 5.13 -13.90
CA HIS A 348 9.23 6.19 -14.61
C HIS A 348 9.21 7.54 -13.88
N LEU A 349 9.20 7.53 -12.55
CA LEU A 349 8.92 8.72 -11.74
C LEU A 349 9.87 8.86 -10.54
N SER A 350 10.14 10.10 -10.16
CA SER A 350 10.95 10.39 -8.97
C SER A 350 10.23 9.95 -7.68
N PRO A 351 10.94 9.32 -6.73
CA PRO A 351 10.37 8.93 -5.43
C PRO A 351 9.80 10.13 -4.66
N GLU A 352 10.39 11.32 -4.78
CA GLU A 352 9.94 12.51 -4.05
C GLU A 352 8.55 12.98 -4.43
N TYR A 353 8.10 12.71 -5.66
CA TYR A 353 6.74 13.04 -6.06
C TYR A 353 5.71 12.23 -5.25
N LEU A 354 5.97 10.94 -5.06
CA LEU A 354 5.10 10.07 -4.28
C LEU A 354 5.15 10.41 -2.79
N ARG A 355 6.35 10.65 -2.25
CA ARG A 355 6.56 11.09 -0.87
C ARG A 355 5.74 12.36 -0.55
N TYR A 356 5.80 13.36 -1.42
CA TYR A 356 5.02 14.58 -1.25
C TYR A 356 3.51 14.32 -1.35
N TYR A 357 3.08 13.53 -2.33
CA TYR A 357 1.66 13.23 -2.50
C TYR A 357 1.10 12.52 -1.28
N TYR A 358 1.79 11.49 -0.79
CA TYR A 358 1.39 10.80 0.44
C TYR A 358 1.37 11.76 1.63
N ALA A 359 2.40 12.55 1.84
CA ALA A 359 2.43 13.55 2.92
C ALA A 359 1.23 14.52 2.83
N SER A 360 0.84 14.92 1.62
CA SER A 360 -0.28 15.85 1.41
C SER A 360 -1.66 15.25 1.71
N LYS A 361 -1.77 13.94 1.83
CA LYS A 361 -3.03 13.19 2.07
C LYS A 361 -3.08 12.53 3.45
N LEU A 362 -1.93 12.15 4.02
CA LEU A 362 -1.85 11.43 5.30
C LEU A 362 -2.21 12.33 6.48
N GLY A 363 -3.32 12.02 7.14
CA GLY A 363 -3.75 12.60 8.41
C GLY A 363 -3.48 11.67 9.59
N ARG A 364 -4.04 12.01 10.75
CA ARG A 364 -3.95 11.21 12.00
C ARG A 364 -4.86 9.99 12.05
N GLY A 365 -5.78 9.87 11.09
CA GLY A 365 -6.79 8.81 11.04
C GLY A 365 -6.25 7.52 10.45
N VAL A 366 -7.16 6.53 10.38
CA VAL A 366 -6.93 5.19 9.80
C VAL A 366 -7.67 5.02 8.46
N ASP A 367 -8.05 6.14 7.86
CA ASP A 367 -8.77 6.16 6.59
C ASP A 367 -7.88 5.67 5.45
N ASP A 368 -8.51 5.06 4.44
CA ASP A 368 -7.82 4.64 3.25
C ASP A 368 -7.37 5.86 2.43
N LEU A 369 -6.16 5.81 1.89
CA LEU A 369 -5.60 6.85 1.03
C LEU A 369 -5.81 6.47 -0.43
N ASP A 370 -6.36 7.39 -1.22
CA ASP A 370 -6.48 7.19 -2.67
C ASP A 370 -5.33 7.87 -3.43
N LEU A 371 -4.57 7.09 -4.18
CA LEU A 371 -3.64 7.58 -5.19
C LEU A 371 -4.43 7.84 -6.49
N ASN A 372 -5.06 9.01 -6.57
CA ASN A 372 -5.62 9.47 -7.83
C ASN A 372 -4.49 10.00 -8.72
N LEU A 373 -4.25 9.34 -9.84
CA LEU A 373 -3.08 9.59 -10.69
C LEU A 373 -3.12 10.97 -11.37
N GLU A 374 -4.29 11.49 -11.66
CA GLU A 374 -4.46 12.85 -12.22
C GLU A 374 -4.17 13.91 -11.16
N ASP A 375 -4.81 13.82 -9.99
CA ASP A 375 -4.58 14.71 -8.85
C ASP A 375 -3.11 14.67 -8.39
N PHE A 376 -2.49 13.51 -8.42
CA PHE A 376 -1.07 13.32 -8.12
C PHE A 376 -0.18 14.23 -9.00
N GLY A 377 -0.33 14.16 -10.32
CA GLY A 377 0.46 14.96 -11.24
C GLY A 377 0.19 16.47 -11.09
N GLN A 378 -1.08 16.85 -10.98
CA GLN A 378 -1.49 18.25 -10.81
C GLN A 378 -0.98 18.84 -9.50
N LYS A 379 -1.11 18.10 -8.37
CA LYS A 379 -0.74 18.55 -7.06
C LYS A 379 0.77 18.76 -6.91
N VAL A 380 1.58 17.80 -7.34
CA VAL A 380 3.04 17.92 -7.33
C VAL A 380 3.50 19.09 -8.20
N ASN A 381 2.97 19.20 -9.41
CA ASN A 381 3.33 20.28 -10.33
C ASN A 381 2.93 21.67 -9.82
N SER A 382 1.76 21.78 -9.20
CA SER A 382 1.28 23.03 -8.62
C SER A 382 2.07 23.44 -7.39
N ASP A 383 2.17 22.54 -6.41
CA ASP A 383 2.69 22.86 -5.08
C ASP A 383 4.23 22.94 -5.06
N LEU A 384 4.93 21.94 -5.60
CA LEU A 384 6.38 21.92 -5.54
C LEU A 384 7.02 22.79 -6.61
N VAL A 385 6.71 22.56 -7.88
CA VAL A 385 7.33 23.29 -8.98
C VAL A 385 6.73 24.69 -9.10
N GLY A 386 5.42 24.82 -9.04
CA GLY A 386 4.69 26.08 -9.21
C GLY A 386 4.82 27.03 -8.04
N LYS A 387 5.03 26.56 -6.81
CA LYS A 387 5.11 27.39 -5.60
C LYS A 387 6.51 27.39 -4.99
N VAL A 388 7.00 26.25 -4.50
CA VAL A 388 8.23 26.18 -3.68
C VAL A 388 9.47 26.52 -4.52
N VAL A 389 9.76 25.74 -5.55
CA VAL A 389 10.96 25.93 -6.39
C VAL A 389 10.90 27.24 -7.17
N ASN A 390 9.70 27.67 -7.55
CA ASN A 390 9.46 28.91 -8.26
C ASN A 390 9.98 30.17 -7.50
N ILE A 391 9.94 30.16 -6.16
CA ILE A 391 10.46 31.27 -5.35
C ILE A 391 11.96 31.47 -5.60
N ALA A 392 12.74 30.39 -5.50
CA ALA A 392 14.19 30.43 -5.75
C ALA A 392 14.50 30.80 -7.21
N SER A 393 13.81 30.19 -8.15
CA SER A 393 13.97 30.44 -9.59
C SER A 393 13.74 31.90 -9.99
N ARG A 394 12.75 32.55 -9.39
CA ARG A 394 12.44 33.98 -9.65
C ARG A 394 13.46 34.95 -9.06
N CYS A 395 14.21 34.55 -8.04
CA CYS A 395 15.13 35.42 -7.30
C CYS A 395 16.61 35.20 -7.66
N ALA A 396 17.03 33.95 -7.85
CA ALA A 396 18.43 33.56 -7.99
C ALA A 396 19.15 34.31 -9.14
N GLY A 397 18.51 34.42 -10.30
CA GLY A 397 19.10 35.08 -11.47
C GLY A 397 19.41 36.56 -11.27
N PHE A 398 18.62 37.29 -10.46
CA PHE A 398 18.85 38.69 -10.15
C PHE A 398 20.02 38.86 -9.15
N ILE A 399 20.16 37.91 -8.21
CA ILE A 399 21.27 37.93 -7.25
C ILE A 399 22.59 37.65 -7.96
N HIS A 400 22.62 36.64 -8.85
CA HIS A 400 23.84 36.32 -9.59
C HIS A 400 24.26 37.42 -10.55
N LYS A 401 23.34 38.01 -11.32
CA LYS A 401 23.63 39.06 -12.29
C LYS A 401 23.92 40.40 -11.64
N GLY A 402 23.22 40.73 -10.56
CA GLY A 402 23.26 42.04 -9.94
C GLY A 402 24.26 42.17 -8.78
N ASN A 403 24.67 41.07 -8.15
CA ASN A 403 25.57 41.07 -7.00
C ASN A 403 26.49 39.84 -6.95
N ALA A 404 26.91 39.33 -8.09
CA ALA A 404 27.85 38.21 -8.22
C ALA A 404 27.48 36.97 -7.37
N GLY A 405 26.19 36.73 -7.14
CA GLY A 405 25.70 35.61 -6.33
C GLY A 405 25.69 35.83 -4.82
N VAL A 406 26.04 37.02 -4.34
CA VAL A 406 26.07 37.35 -2.89
C VAL A 406 24.71 37.87 -2.45
N LEU A 407 24.10 37.23 -1.43
CA LEU A 407 22.93 37.76 -0.74
C LEU A 407 23.29 39.02 0.03
N VAL A 408 22.53 40.11 -0.18
CA VAL A 408 22.72 41.35 0.61
C VAL A 408 22.17 41.18 2.03
N ALA A 409 22.66 42.02 2.93
CA ALA A 409 22.11 42.15 4.29
C ALA A 409 20.71 42.78 4.25
N GLY A 410 19.87 42.42 5.20
CA GLY A 410 18.56 43.02 5.42
C GLY A 410 17.39 42.09 5.07
N ASN A 411 16.21 42.52 5.47
CA ASN A 411 14.96 41.81 5.28
C ASN A 411 13.91 42.80 4.72
N ALA A 412 13.48 42.60 3.48
CA ALA A 412 12.52 43.49 2.82
C ALA A 412 11.05 43.18 3.20
N ALA A 413 10.82 42.11 4.00
CA ALA A 413 9.49 41.68 4.43
C ALA A 413 9.51 41.16 5.89
N PRO A 414 9.76 42.00 6.89
CA PRO A 414 9.85 41.55 8.29
C PRO A 414 8.59 40.85 8.77
N GLU A 415 7.41 41.40 8.51
CA GLU A 415 6.13 40.79 8.91
C GLU A 415 5.88 39.40 8.28
N LEU A 416 6.31 39.20 7.03
CA LEU A 416 6.20 37.93 6.36
C LEU A 416 7.19 36.91 6.96
N THR A 417 8.42 37.33 7.23
CA THR A 417 9.42 36.47 7.89
C THR A 417 8.97 36.07 9.29
N ASP A 418 8.43 37.03 10.07
CA ASP A 418 7.87 36.75 11.40
C ASP A 418 6.73 35.76 11.34
N ALA A 419 5.89 35.83 10.31
CA ALA A 419 4.83 34.83 10.09
C ALA A 419 5.36 33.41 9.78
N PHE A 420 6.49 33.31 9.07
CA PHE A 420 7.15 32.01 8.85
C PHE A 420 7.73 31.46 10.17
N LEU A 421 8.34 32.32 10.98
CA LEU A 421 8.83 31.91 12.30
C LEU A 421 7.70 31.47 13.23
N ALA A 422 6.58 32.20 13.22
CA ALA A 422 5.41 31.88 14.04
C ALA A 422 4.72 30.59 13.64
N ALA A 423 4.84 30.14 12.38
CA ALA A 423 4.26 28.89 11.89
C ALA A 423 5.08 27.65 12.30
N ALA A 424 6.37 27.79 12.58
CA ALA A 424 7.26 26.66 12.85
C ALA A 424 6.80 25.74 14.00
N PRO A 425 6.29 26.24 15.15
CA PRO A 425 5.76 25.38 16.21
C PRO A 425 4.54 24.55 15.77
N SER A 426 3.60 25.14 15.02
CA SER A 426 2.40 24.44 14.52
C SER A 426 2.76 23.36 13.52
N ILE A 427 3.69 23.65 12.60
CA ILE A 427 4.19 22.66 11.64
C ILE A 427 4.91 21.52 12.37
N ALA A 428 5.72 21.83 13.39
CA ALA A 428 6.39 20.80 14.20
C ALA A 428 5.39 19.91 14.96
N GLU A 429 4.33 20.50 15.52
CA GLU A 429 3.25 19.76 16.19
C GLU A 429 2.52 18.84 15.19
N ALA A 430 2.26 19.30 13.97
CA ALA A 430 1.63 18.49 12.93
C ALA A 430 2.49 17.27 12.54
N TYR A 431 3.79 17.45 12.37
CA TYR A 431 4.72 16.33 12.13
C TYR A 431 4.78 15.37 13.32
N GLU A 432 4.90 15.88 14.54
CA GLU A 432 4.93 15.06 15.77
C GLU A 432 3.67 14.18 15.86
N ALA A 433 2.52 14.79 15.59
CA ALA A 433 1.22 14.13 15.60
C ALA A 433 0.97 13.21 14.37
N ARG A 434 1.90 13.12 13.44
CA ARG A 434 1.75 12.39 12.17
C ARG A 434 0.61 12.93 11.28
N ASP A 435 0.24 14.20 11.46
CA ASP A 435 -0.71 14.93 10.62
C ASP A 435 0.03 15.63 9.48
N PHE A 436 0.62 14.82 8.59
CA PHE A 436 1.44 15.31 7.49
C PHE A 436 0.63 16.22 6.55
N ALA A 437 -0.65 15.88 6.32
CA ALA A 437 -1.53 16.69 5.48
C ALA A 437 -1.73 18.11 6.03
N ARG A 438 -1.83 18.26 7.36
CA ARG A 438 -1.87 19.57 8.02
C ARG A 438 -0.53 20.31 7.83
N ALA A 439 0.60 19.63 8.06
CA ALA A 439 1.92 20.22 7.86
C ALA A 439 2.09 20.73 6.42
N MET A 440 1.74 19.90 5.42
CA MET A 440 1.85 20.31 4.01
C MET A 440 0.93 21.50 3.68
N ARG A 441 -0.29 21.55 4.19
CA ARG A 441 -1.19 22.70 3.99
C ARG A 441 -0.62 23.99 4.57
N GLU A 442 -0.08 23.94 5.78
CA GLU A 442 0.53 25.10 6.44
C GLU A 442 1.76 25.58 5.64
N ILE A 443 2.66 24.66 5.24
CA ILE A 443 3.86 24.99 4.46
C ILE A 443 3.49 25.58 3.10
N MET A 444 2.52 25.00 2.38
CA MET A 444 2.06 25.53 1.09
C MET A 444 1.37 26.89 1.22
N GLY A 445 0.67 27.14 2.34
CA GLY A 445 0.12 28.46 2.65
C GLY A 445 1.21 29.52 2.83
N LEU A 446 2.35 29.17 3.44
CA LEU A 446 3.52 30.05 3.52
C LEU A 446 4.13 30.30 2.14
N ALA A 447 4.24 29.26 1.30
CA ALA A 447 4.75 29.38 -0.06
C ALA A 447 3.86 30.29 -0.93
N ASP A 448 2.54 30.21 -0.78
CA ASP A 448 1.58 31.10 -1.47
C ASP A 448 1.79 32.55 -1.06
N ARG A 449 1.95 32.84 0.23
CA ARG A 449 2.24 34.18 0.75
C ARG A 449 3.56 34.74 0.21
N ALA A 450 4.62 33.91 0.17
CA ALA A 450 5.91 34.32 -0.39
C ALA A 450 5.80 34.65 -1.89
N ASN A 451 5.12 33.80 -2.67
CA ASN A 451 4.91 34.06 -4.10
C ASN A 451 4.07 35.32 -4.36
N ALA A 452 3.01 35.53 -3.58
CA ALA A 452 2.18 36.74 -3.68
C ALA A 452 2.98 38.00 -3.38
N TRP A 453 3.81 37.98 -2.34
CA TRP A 453 4.68 39.12 -1.98
C TRP A 453 5.73 39.38 -3.07
N ILE A 454 6.40 38.36 -3.61
CA ILE A 454 7.36 38.52 -4.72
C ILE A 454 6.67 39.09 -5.97
N ALA A 455 5.45 38.65 -6.26
CA ALA A 455 4.67 39.14 -7.40
C ALA A 455 4.26 40.60 -7.23
N ASP A 456 3.86 41.02 -6.01
CA ASP A 456 3.56 42.42 -5.67
C ASP A 456 4.79 43.33 -5.83
N LYS A 457 5.95 42.89 -5.31
CA LYS A 457 7.21 43.63 -5.44
C LYS A 457 7.78 43.62 -6.85
N ALA A 458 7.41 42.68 -7.69
CA ALA A 458 7.76 42.56 -9.11
C ALA A 458 9.25 42.89 -9.41
N PRO A 459 10.23 42.14 -8.83
CA PRO A 459 11.65 42.47 -9.00
C PRO A 459 12.10 42.53 -10.46
N TRP A 460 11.48 41.76 -11.34
CA TRP A 460 11.70 41.79 -12.80
C TRP A 460 11.29 43.10 -13.47
N SER A 461 10.32 43.80 -12.93
CA SER A 461 9.89 45.13 -13.39
C SER A 461 10.75 46.24 -12.78
N LEU A 462 11.08 46.14 -11.50
CA LEU A 462 11.97 47.06 -10.81
C LEU A 462 13.39 47.06 -11.39
N ASN A 463 13.89 45.90 -11.81
CA ASN A 463 15.25 45.75 -12.36
C ASN A 463 15.44 46.52 -13.69
N LYS A 464 14.35 46.94 -14.36
CA LYS A 464 14.39 47.77 -15.57
C LYS A 464 14.43 49.25 -15.28
N GLN A 465 14.30 49.61 -14.00
CA GLN A 465 14.29 51.04 -13.56
C GLN A 465 15.68 51.43 -13.01
N GLU A 466 16.16 52.59 -13.45
CA GLU A 466 17.42 53.12 -12.98
C GLU A 466 17.38 53.43 -11.47
N GLY A 467 18.46 53.08 -10.75
CA GLY A 467 18.56 53.27 -9.31
C GLY A 467 17.80 52.32 -8.43
N LYS A 468 17.12 51.30 -8.99
CA LYS A 468 16.33 50.30 -8.21
C LYS A 468 17.08 49.03 -7.89
N GLN A 469 18.32 48.84 -8.34
CA GLN A 469 19.12 47.59 -8.19
C GLN A 469 19.24 47.13 -6.75
N ALA A 470 19.52 48.04 -5.80
CA ALA A 470 19.60 47.70 -4.36
C ALA A 470 18.28 47.16 -3.82
N GLN A 471 17.15 47.74 -4.23
CA GLN A 471 15.82 47.27 -3.85
C GLN A 471 15.52 45.87 -4.42
N VAL A 472 15.92 45.62 -5.68
CA VAL A 472 15.79 44.28 -6.31
C VAL A 472 16.61 43.24 -5.52
N GLN A 473 17.86 43.59 -5.16
CA GLN A 473 18.71 42.66 -4.36
C GLN A 473 18.09 42.35 -2.99
N ALA A 474 17.55 43.34 -2.28
CA ALA A 474 16.91 43.14 -0.98
C ALA A 474 15.65 42.26 -1.09
N ILE A 475 14.81 42.46 -2.13
CA ILE A 475 13.63 41.62 -2.39
C ILE A 475 14.05 40.19 -2.70
N CYS A 476 15.02 39.99 -3.59
CA CYS A 476 15.45 38.65 -3.98
C CYS A 476 16.17 37.92 -2.83
N ALA A 477 17.00 38.63 -2.01
CA ALA A 477 17.61 38.03 -0.82
C ALA A 477 16.57 37.58 0.20
N THR A 478 15.52 38.37 0.43
CA THR A 478 14.38 37.95 1.26
C THR A 478 13.67 36.76 0.67
N GLY A 479 13.37 36.74 -0.65
CA GLY A 479 12.74 35.59 -1.33
C GLY A 479 13.54 34.29 -1.18
N VAL A 480 14.87 34.33 -1.33
CA VAL A 480 15.75 33.16 -1.12
C VAL A 480 15.75 32.68 0.34
N ASN A 481 15.69 33.60 1.30
CA ASN A 481 15.57 33.22 2.73
C ASN A 481 14.22 32.58 3.05
N LEU A 482 13.12 33.06 2.48
CA LEU A 482 11.81 32.43 2.61
C LEU A 482 11.79 31.02 1.98
N PHE A 483 12.41 30.88 0.79
CA PHE A 483 12.60 29.56 0.18
C PHE A 483 13.40 28.61 1.08
N ARG A 484 14.50 29.08 1.67
CA ARG A 484 15.30 28.30 2.60
C ARG A 484 14.48 27.82 3.80
N GLN A 485 13.62 28.66 4.37
CA GLN A 485 12.73 28.27 5.48
C GLN A 485 11.73 27.18 5.04
N LEU A 486 11.13 27.28 3.84
CA LEU A 486 10.27 26.25 3.29
C LEU A 486 11.01 24.93 3.10
N VAL A 487 12.26 24.96 2.62
CA VAL A 487 13.10 23.76 2.47
C VAL A 487 13.35 23.10 3.83
N ILE A 488 13.63 23.86 4.88
CA ILE A 488 13.81 23.32 6.23
C ILE A 488 12.55 22.56 6.67
N PHE A 489 11.37 23.12 6.46
CA PHE A 489 10.11 22.49 6.84
C PHE A 489 9.77 21.27 5.98
N LEU A 490 10.16 21.27 4.71
CA LEU A 490 9.92 20.17 3.77
C LEU A 490 10.97 19.04 3.82
N LYS A 491 12.14 19.30 4.42
CA LYS A 491 13.28 18.36 4.42
C LYS A 491 12.93 16.95 4.91
N PRO A 492 12.06 16.73 5.91
CA PRO A 492 11.64 15.38 6.28
C PRO A 492 10.91 14.61 5.16
N VAL A 493 10.20 15.32 4.30
CA VAL A 493 9.41 14.75 3.20
C VAL A 493 10.23 14.62 1.92
N LEU A 494 11.03 15.65 1.60
CA LEU A 494 11.76 15.84 0.34
C LEU A 494 13.28 15.97 0.59
N PRO A 495 13.96 14.88 0.94
CA PRO A 495 15.37 14.91 1.30
C PRO A 495 16.31 15.27 0.12
N LEU A 496 15.99 14.89 -1.14
CA LEU A 496 16.79 15.24 -2.31
C LEU A 496 16.63 16.72 -2.67
N LEU A 497 15.38 17.22 -2.70
CA LEU A 497 15.12 18.64 -2.90
C LEU A 497 15.84 19.47 -1.85
N ALA A 498 15.86 19.02 -0.60
CA ALA A 498 16.58 19.72 0.47
C ALA A 498 18.09 19.71 0.25
N ALA A 499 18.67 18.57 -0.15
CA ALA A 499 20.11 18.48 -0.43
C ALA A 499 20.51 19.37 -1.64
N ASP A 500 19.74 19.37 -2.71
CA ASP A 500 19.96 20.25 -3.86
C ASP A 500 19.81 21.72 -3.52
N ALA A 501 18.84 22.06 -2.66
CA ALA A 501 18.68 23.43 -2.17
C ALA A 501 19.83 23.84 -1.25
N GLU A 502 20.32 22.97 -0.36
CA GLU A 502 21.48 23.21 0.47
C GLU A 502 22.74 23.46 -0.37
N ALA A 503 22.92 22.67 -1.43
CA ALA A 503 23.99 22.86 -2.39
C ALA A 503 23.87 24.23 -3.12
N PHE A 504 22.69 24.60 -3.60
CA PHE A 504 22.44 25.92 -4.20
C PHE A 504 22.70 27.04 -3.20
N LEU A 505 22.19 26.92 -1.97
CA LEU A 505 22.35 27.88 -0.92
C LEU A 505 23.79 27.96 -0.38
N ASN A 506 24.68 27.02 -0.73
CA ASN A 506 26.04 26.88 -0.25
C ASN A 506 26.12 26.83 1.27
N VAL A 507 25.30 26.00 1.89
CA VAL A 507 25.20 25.80 3.34
C VAL A 507 25.46 24.34 3.72
N ALA A 508 25.89 24.11 4.97
CA ALA A 508 25.90 22.78 5.57
C ALA A 508 24.47 22.22 5.66
N PRO A 509 24.31 20.89 5.85
CA PRO A 509 22.99 20.31 6.02
C PRO A 509 22.15 21.03 7.06
N LEU A 510 21.02 21.57 6.62
CA LEU A 510 20.11 22.36 7.45
C LEU A 510 19.45 21.49 8.53
N THR A 511 19.31 22.06 9.72
CA THR A 511 18.56 21.50 10.85
C THR A 511 17.28 22.31 11.11
N TRP A 512 16.36 21.76 11.90
CA TRP A 512 15.14 22.48 12.25
C TRP A 512 15.40 23.86 12.85
N LYS A 513 16.46 24.00 13.66
CA LYS A 513 16.80 25.25 14.34
C LYS A 513 17.19 26.38 13.37
N ASP A 514 17.66 26.03 12.19
CA ASP A 514 18.13 26.99 11.20
C ASP A 514 17.01 27.87 10.63
N HIS A 515 15.73 27.50 10.81
CA HIS A 515 14.60 28.33 10.38
C HIS A 515 14.58 29.71 11.08
N ALA A 516 15.16 29.79 12.28
CA ALA A 516 15.18 31.01 13.07
C ALA A 516 16.19 32.09 12.61
N THR A 517 17.07 31.75 11.66
CA THR A 517 18.13 32.66 11.18
C THR A 517 17.98 32.92 9.69
N LEU A 518 18.41 34.10 9.25
CA LEU A 518 18.46 34.47 7.83
C LEU A 518 19.91 34.48 7.34
N LEU A 519 20.12 34.08 6.09
CA LEU A 519 21.40 34.24 5.39
C LEU A 519 21.59 35.74 5.06
N SER A 520 22.78 36.27 5.32
CA SER A 520 23.13 37.66 5.10
C SER A 520 24.59 37.73 4.68
N ASN A 521 24.91 38.59 3.70
CA ASN A 521 26.25 38.68 3.12
C ASN A 521 26.83 37.29 2.77
N HIS A 522 26.02 36.46 2.14
CA HIS A 522 26.28 35.06 1.94
C HIS A 522 26.37 34.72 0.45
N GLN A 523 27.41 33.96 0.05
CA GLN A 523 27.62 33.52 -1.33
C GLN A 523 26.75 32.33 -1.69
N LEU A 524 25.92 32.47 -2.70
CA LEU A 524 25.16 31.36 -3.31
C LEU A 524 25.97 30.70 -4.43
N ASN A 525 25.77 29.39 -4.63
CA ASN A 525 26.22 28.70 -5.81
C ASN A 525 25.26 28.96 -7.00
N GLU A 526 25.66 28.57 -8.22
CA GLU A 526 24.84 28.71 -9.41
C GLU A 526 23.52 27.96 -9.25
N PHE A 527 22.40 28.61 -9.61
CA PHE A 527 21.09 28.00 -9.53
C PHE A 527 20.87 27.04 -10.70
N LYS A 528 20.56 25.80 -10.38
CA LYS A 528 20.06 24.77 -11.31
C LYS A 528 18.61 24.44 -10.99
N PRO A 529 17.81 23.99 -11.97
CA PRO A 529 16.45 23.54 -11.70
C PRO A 529 16.43 22.45 -10.63
N LEU A 530 15.79 22.73 -9.49
CA LEU A 530 15.78 21.82 -8.33
C LEU A 530 14.74 20.69 -8.47
N MET A 531 13.72 20.88 -9.30
CA MET A 531 12.69 19.91 -9.57
C MET A 531 12.02 20.16 -10.92
N THR A 532 11.62 19.11 -11.60
CA THR A 532 10.92 19.18 -12.89
C THR A 532 9.43 18.84 -12.71
N ARG A 533 8.61 19.23 -13.70
CA ARG A 533 7.19 18.85 -13.71
C ARG A 533 7.03 17.38 -14.04
N ILE A 534 6.03 16.75 -13.43
CA ILE A 534 5.58 15.42 -13.83
C ILE A 534 4.96 15.54 -15.23
N ASP A 535 5.48 14.73 -16.14
CA ASP A 535 4.90 14.56 -17.48
C ASP A 535 3.77 13.50 -17.40
N PRO A 536 2.54 13.84 -17.81
CA PRO A 536 1.44 12.88 -17.86
C PRO A 536 1.75 11.60 -18.66
N LEU A 537 2.60 11.70 -19.70
CA LEU A 537 3.04 10.54 -20.48
C LEU A 537 3.85 9.55 -19.66
N LYS A 538 4.65 10.02 -18.69
CA LYS A 538 5.39 9.13 -17.78
C LYS A 538 4.45 8.41 -16.81
N VAL A 539 3.40 9.07 -16.34
CA VAL A 539 2.37 8.45 -15.48
C VAL A 539 1.63 7.36 -16.26
N GLN A 540 1.29 7.65 -17.54
CA GLN A 540 0.67 6.66 -18.40
C GLN A 540 1.59 5.47 -18.66
N ALA A 541 2.87 5.71 -19.00
CA ALA A 541 3.85 4.66 -19.23
C ALA A 541 4.04 3.75 -18.00
N MET A 542 4.10 4.32 -16.79
CA MET A 542 4.12 3.55 -15.53
C MET A 542 2.89 2.65 -15.40
N THR A 543 1.69 3.18 -15.71
CA THR A 543 0.44 2.42 -15.60
C THR A 543 0.41 1.27 -16.61
N ASP A 544 0.90 1.49 -17.83
CA ASP A 544 0.94 0.47 -18.88
C ASP A 544 1.98 -0.61 -18.56
N ALA A 545 3.19 -0.23 -18.12
CA ALA A 545 4.21 -1.17 -17.62
C ALA A 545 3.69 -2.01 -16.44
N SER A 546 2.89 -1.43 -15.55
CA SER A 546 2.27 -2.19 -14.45
C SER A 546 1.29 -3.27 -14.92
N LYS A 547 0.64 -3.11 -16.08
CA LYS A 547 -0.21 -4.14 -16.69
C LYS A 547 0.65 -5.22 -17.35
N GLU A 548 1.73 -4.85 -18.04
CA GLU A 548 2.66 -5.80 -18.69
C GLU A 548 3.39 -6.67 -17.67
N ASP A 549 3.86 -6.10 -16.57
CA ASP A 549 4.45 -6.84 -15.43
C ASP A 549 3.53 -7.95 -14.91
N LEU A 550 2.22 -7.74 -14.97
CA LEU A 550 1.23 -8.73 -14.56
C LEU A 550 1.11 -9.88 -15.56
N VAL A 551 1.21 -9.59 -16.84
CA VAL A 551 1.22 -10.61 -17.91
C VAL A 551 2.50 -11.45 -17.79
N ALA A 552 3.66 -10.81 -17.63
CA ALA A 552 4.95 -11.50 -17.44
C ALA A 552 4.98 -12.37 -16.17
N SER A 553 4.47 -11.86 -15.05
CA SER A 553 4.40 -12.64 -13.79
C SER A 553 3.39 -13.80 -13.83
N GLN A 554 2.42 -13.78 -14.76
CA GLN A 554 1.54 -14.92 -15.03
C GLN A 554 2.20 -15.96 -15.94
N THR A 555 3.16 -15.57 -16.77
CA THR A 555 3.96 -16.49 -17.61
C THR A 555 5.13 -17.13 -16.82
N ASP A 556 5.64 -16.46 -15.77
CA ASP A 556 6.68 -17.01 -14.88
C ASP A 556 6.14 -17.93 -13.78
N THR A 557 4.87 -17.85 -13.44
CA THR A 557 4.21 -18.88 -12.62
C THR A 557 4.01 -20.11 -13.46
N GLY A 558 5.07 -20.93 -13.56
CA GLY A 558 5.20 -22.13 -14.34
C GLY A 558 3.92 -22.79 -14.73
N SER A 559 3.76 -22.96 -16.04
CA SER A 559 2.86 -23.89 -16.68
C SER A 559 1.50 -24.03 -15.97
N ALA A 560 0.66 -22.98 -15.99
CA ALA A 560 -0.67 -23.30 -16.43
C ALA A 560 -0.45 -24.06 -17.74
N ALA A 561 -0.79 -25.33 -17.76
CA ALA A 561 -1.02 -26.05 -19.01
C ALA A 561 -1.73 -25.04 -19.91
N PRO A 562 -1.27 -24.82 -21.17
CA PRO A 562 -1.84 -23.81 -22.02
C PRO A 562 -3.33 -23.92 -21.80
N VAL A 563 -4.00 -22.82 -21.40
CA VAL A 563 -5.47 -22.80 -21.34
C VAL A 563 -5.81 -23.36 -22.67
N GLY A 564 -6.14 -24.64 -22.65
CA GLY A 564 -5.99 -25.48 -23.83
C GLY A 564 -6.69 -24.77 -24.95
N ASN A 565 -6.28 -24.94 -26.17
CA ASN A 565 -6.87 -24.47 -27.42
C ASN A 565 -8.43 -24.53 -27.48
N GLY A 566 -9.05 -24.26 -26.33
CA GLY A 566 -10.42 -24.46 -26.03
C GLY A 566 -11.32 -23.76 -27.04
N GLU A 567 -11.73 -22.58 -26.76
CA GLU A 567 -12.74 -21.89 -27.60
C GLU A 567 -12.11 -21.23 -28.82
N LEU A 568 -10.91 -20.66 -28.67
CA LEU A 568 -10.21 -19.99 -29.78
C LEU A 568 -9.76 -20.96 -30.89
N ALA A 569 -9.51 -22.23 -30.57
CA ALA A 569 -9.22 -23.24 -31.58
C ALA A 569 -10.48 -23.74 -32.29
N LYS A 570 -11.63 -23.67 -31.64
CA LYS A 570 -12.92 -24.01 -32.24
C LYS A 570 -13.47 -22.91 -33.13
N ASP A 571 -13.22 -21.64 -32.73
CA ASP A 571 -13.65 -20.44 -33.45
C ASP A 571 -12.51 -19.43 -33.48
N PRO A 572 -11.58 -19.53 -34.46
CA PRO A 572 -10.41 -18.68 -34.55
C PRO A 572 -10.76 -17.20 -34.77
N ILE A 573 -9.87 -16.29 -34.32
CA ILE A 573 -10.01 -14.86 -34.57
C ILE A 573 -10.13 -14.61 -36.08
N SER A 574 -11.16 -13.86 -36.47
CA SER A 574 -11.41 -13.44 -37.85
C SER A 574 -10.28 -12.52 -38.34
N ALA A 575 -10.29 -12.26 -39.67
CA ALA A 575 -9.32 -11.35 -40.26
C ALA A 575 -9.31 -9.98 -39.59
N GLU A 576 -8.14 -9.35 -39.53
CA GLU A 576 -7.98 -7.99 -38.98
C GLU A 576 -8.88 -6.98 -39.71
N ILE A 577 -9.47 -6.06 -38.96
CA ILE A 577 -10.27 -4.96 -39.46
C ILE A 577 -9.63 -3.64 -39.00
N ASP A 578 -9.79 -2.59 -39.79
CA ASP A 578 -9.40 -1.24 -39.39
C ASP A 578 -10.39 -0.63 -38.38
N PHE A 579 -9.98 0.48 -37.78
CA PHE A 579 -10.81 1.19 -36.81
C PHE A 579 -12.12 1.71 -37.43
N ASP A 580 -12.11 2.12 -38.70
CA ASP A 580 -13.29 2.64 -39.36
C ASP A 580 -14.34 1.54 -39.60
N ALA A 581 -13.91 0.32 -39.89
CA ALA A 581 -14.81 -0.82 -40.02
C ALA A 581 -15.46 -1.16 -38.66
N PHE A 582 -14.70 -1.12 -37.54
CA PHE A 582 -15.25 -1.27 -36.19
C PHE A 582 -16.20 -0.10 -35.84
N ALA A 583 -15.79 1.13 -36.08
CA ALA A 583 -16.56 2.34 -35.77
C ALA A 583 -17.89 2.43 -36.54
N ALA A 584 -18.01 1.72 -37.69
CA ALA A 584 -19.24 1.59 -38.43
C ALA A 584 -20.32 0.77 -37.72
N VAL A 585 -19.92 -0.08 -36.72
CA VAL A 585 -20.87 -0.83 -35.89
C VAL A 585 -21.33 0.05 -34.72
N ASP A 586 -22.63 0.25 -34.55
CA ASP A 586 -23.19 0.99 -33.44
C ASP A 586 -23.61 0.04 -32.32
N LEU A 587 -22.69 -0.12 -31.33
CA LEU A 587 -22.91 -0.93 -30.15
C LEU A 587 -23.54 -0.08 -29.04
N ARG A 588 -24.66 -0.53 -28.45
CA ARG A 588 -25.39 0.18 -27.39
C ARG A 588 -25.70 -0.69 -26.19
N VAL A 589 -25.72 -0.07 -25.02
CA VAL A 589 -26.32 -0.63 -23.82
C VAL A 589 -27.85 -0.54 -23.95
N ALA A 590 -28.55 -1.67 -23.71
CA ALA A 590 -30.01 -1.74 -23.75
C ALA A 590 -30.55 -2.37 -22.46
N LEU A 591 -31.69 -1.90 -21.97
CA LEU A 591 -32.42 -2.53 -20.88
C LEU A 591 -33.41 -3.54 -21.47
N ILE A 592 -33.38 -4.78 -21.02
CA ILE A 592 -34.41 -5.77 -21.33
C ILE A 592 -35.64 -5.42 -20.51
N VAL A 593 -36.60 -4.77 -21.14
CA VAL A 593 -37.88 -4.39 -20.49
C VAL A 593 -38.75 -5.63 -20.29
N LYS A 594 -38.73 -6.52 -21.28
CA LYS A 594 -39.50 -7.77 -21.26
C LYS A 594 -38.85 -8.83 -22.14
N ALA A 595 -38.80 -10.05 -21.65
CA ALA A 595 -38.38 -11.23 -22.40
C ALA A 595 -39.53 -12.26 -22.42
N GLU A 596 -39.89 -12.75 -23.60
CA GLU A 596 -41.04 -13.65 -23.80
C GLU A 596 -40.67 -14.84 -24.70
N ALA A 597 -41.22 -16.01 -24.37
CA ALA A 597 -41.13 -17.15 -25.26
C ALA A 597 -41.98 -16.89 -26.51
N VAL A 598 -41.44 -17.25 -27.68
CA VAL A 598 -42.16 -17.12 -28.95
C VAL A 598 -42.95 -18.37 -29.21
N GLU A 599 -44.27 -18.26 -29.31
CA GLU A 599 -45.16 -19.39 -29.61
C GLU A 599 -44.83 -19.99 -30.99
N GLY A 600 -44.66 -21.30 -31.04
CA GLY A 600 -44.26 -22.01 -32.25
C GLY A 600 -42.81 -21.84 -32.69
N ALA A 601 -41.93 -21.33 -31.79
CA ALA A 601 -40.48 -21.30 -31.97
C ALA A 601 -39.77 -22.07 -30.85
N ASP A 602 -38.93 -23.05 -31.22
CA ASP A 602 -38.20 -23.88 -30.27
C ASP A 602 -36.96 -23.18 -29.65
N LYS A 603 -36.35 -22.26 -30.39
CA LYS A 603 -35.06 -21.64 -30.03
C LYS A 603 -35.13 -20.14 -29.71
N LEU A 604 -36.26 -19.48 -30.00
CA LEU A 604 -36.33 -18.02 -29.97
C LEU A 604 -36.99 -17.47 -28.68
N LEU A 605 -36.39 -16.45 -28.12
CA LEU A 605 -37.04 -15.49 -27.24
C LEU A 605 -37.25 -14.17 -27.98
N ARG A 606 -38.34 -13.48 -27.67
CA ARG A 606 -38.59 -12.10 -28.06
C ARG A 606 -38.16 -11.21 -26.90
N LEU A 607 -37.24 -10.29 -27.15
CA LEU A 607 -36.79 -9.29 -26.21
C LEU A 607 -37.29 -7.91 -26.59
N THR A 608 -37.97 -7.24 -25.69
CA THR A 608 -38.27 -5.79 -25.81
C THR A 608 -37.15 -5.06 -25.12
N LEU A 609 -36.37 -4.31 -25.89
CA LEU A 609 -35.15 -3.60 -25.43
C LEU A 609 -35.43 -2.09 -25.42
N ASP A 610 -35.12 -1.42 -24.31
CA ASP A 610 -35.14 0.04 -24.19
C ASP A 610 -33.73 0.60 -24.29
N LEU A 611 -33.56 1.57 -25.22
CA LEU A 611 -32.33 2.31 -25.48
C LEU A 611 -32.32 3.71 -24.81
N GLY A 612 -33.18 3.92 -23.79
CA GLY A 612 -33.23 5.21 -23.11
C GLY A 612 -34.07 6.27 -23.85
N GLY A 613 -35.17 5.86 -24.46
CA GLY A 613 -36.12 6.73 -25.20
C GLY A 613 -36.63 6.10 -26.50
N GLU A 614 -36.09 4.97 -26.89
CA GLU A 614 -36.52 4.16 -28.03
C GLU A 614 -36.59 2.71 -27.64
N GLN A 615 -37.71 2.05 -27.95
CA GLN A 615 -37.85 0.60 -27.73
C GLN A 615 -37.74 -0.16 -29.04
N ARG A 616 -37.07 -1.33 -28.98
CA ARG A 616 -36.91 -2.23 -30.12
C ARG A 616 -37.25 -3.68 -29.76
N ASN A 617 -37.78 -4.40 -30.72
CA ASN A 617 -38.00 -5.82 -30.61
C ASN A 617 -36.86 -6.61 -31.27
N VAL A 618 -36.26 -7.51 -30.53
CA VAL A 618 -35.19 -8.39 -31.02
C VAL A 618 -35.56 -9.84 -30.77
N PHE A 619 -35.47 -10.67 -31.82
CA PHE A 619 -35.63 -12.11 -31.70
C PHE A 619 -34.24 -12.75 -31.58
N SER A 620 -34.00 -13.44 -30.45
CA SER A 620 -32.69 -14.04 -30.15
C SER A 620 -32.83 -15.56 -29.90
N GLY A 621 -31.89 -16.34 -30.42
CA GLY A 621 -31.84 -17.80 -30.31
C GLY A 621 -31.32 -18.32 -28.96
N ILE A 622 -31.74 -17.73 -27.87
CA ILE A 622 -31.22 -17.99 -26.53
C ILE A 622 -32.20 -18.76 -25.61
N LYS A 623 -33.30 -19.29 -26.11
CA LYS A 623 -34.35 -19.92 -25.31
C LYS A 623 -33.83 -21.11 -24.51
N SER A 624 -32.91 -21.90 -25.05
CA SER A 624 -32.35 -23.08 -24.38
C SER A 624 -31.49 -22.68 -23.15
N ALA A 625 -30.76 -21.57 -23.26
CA ALA A 625 -29.93 -21.05 -22.16
C ALA A 625 -30.76 -20.28 -21.11
N TYR A 626 -31.94 -19.78 -21.50
CA TYR A 626 -32.83 -19.00 -20.61
C TYR A 626 -34.25 -19.61 -20.66
N PRO A 627 -34.44 -20.79 -20.03
CA PRO A 627 -35.73 -21.49 -20.05
C PRO A 627 -36.84 -20.74 -19.31
N ASP A 628 -36.50 -19.86 -18.39
CA ASP A 628 -37.37 -18.87 -17.72
C ASP A 628 -37.02 -17.47 -18.21
N PRO A 629 -37.69 -16.96 -19.26
CA PRO A 629 -37.38 -15.65 -19.83
C PRO A 629 -37.55 -14.48 -18.85
N SER A 630 -38.46 -14.60 -17.87
CA SER A 630 -38.77 -13.52 -16.92
C SER A 630 -37.55 -13.08 -16.06
N LYS A 631 -36.56 -13.96 -15.92
CA LYS A 631 -35.28 -13.65 -15.25
C LYS A 631 -34.39 -12.68 -16.01
N LEU A 632 -34.71 -12.40 -17.25
CA LEU A 632 -34.00 -11.41 -18.06
C LEU A 632 -34.60 -10.00 -17.93
N ASP A 633 -35.82 -9.87 -17.42
CA ASP A 633 -36.51 -8.60 -17.25
C ASP A 633 -35.74 -7.71 -16.25
N GLY A 634 -35.52 -6.45 -16.62
CA GLY A 634 -34.76 -5.49 -15.83
C GLY A 634 -33.23 -5.61 -15.97
N ARG A 635 -32.72 -6.58 -16.74
CA ARG A 635 -31.28 -6.76 -16.95
C ARG A 635 -30.78 -5.85 -18.06
N LEU A 636 -29.60 -5.25 -17.87
CA LEU A 636 -28.85 -4.57 -18.93
C LEU A 636 -28.13 -5.59 -19.81
N THR A 637 -28.14 -5.34 -21.11
CA THR A 637 -27.38 -6.13 -22.10
C THR A 637 -26.74 -5.20 -23.15
N MET A 638 -25.91 -5.77 -24.00
CA MET A 638 -25.29 -5.07 -25.12
C MET A 638 -25.97 -5.51 -26.43
N MET A 639 -26.18 -4.56 -27.34
CA MET A 639 -26.75 -4.86 -28.65
C MET A 639 -26.06 -4.09 -29.78
N ILE A 640 -26.10 -4.67 -30.98
CA ILE A 640 -25.78 -3.97 -32.23
C ILE A 640 -27.07 -3.28 -32.69
N ALA A 641 -27.06 -1.94 -32.66
CA ALA A 641 -28.25 -1.13 -32.85
C ALA A 641 -28.49 -0.70 -34.33
N ASN A 642 -27.44 -0.67 -35.16
CA ASN A 642 -27.53 -0.22 -36.54
C ASN A 642 -27.63 -1.35 -37.59
N LEU A 643 -27.96 -2.58 -37.15
CA LEU A 643 -28.30 -3.64 -38.12
C LEU A 643 -29.64 -3.34 -38.81
N LYS A 644 -29.70 -3.61 -40.12
CA LYS A 644 -30.94 -3.51 -40.86
C LYS A 644 -32.00 -4.41 -40.24
N PRO A 645 -33.24 -3.89 -40.03
CA PRO A 645 -34.34 -4.74 -39.52
C PRO A 645 -34.57 -5.98 -40.39
N ARG A 646 -34.68 -7.13 -39.74
CA ARG A 646 -34.88 -8.43 -40.42
C ARG A 646 -36.29 -8.91 -40.20
N LYS A 647 -37.01 -9.14 -41.29
CA LYS A 647 -38.35 -9.78 -41.26
C LYS A 647 -38.18 -11.27 -41.00
N MET A 648 -38.77 -11.74 -39.94
CA MET A 648 -38.79 -13.16 -39.54
C MET A 648 -40.24 -13.71 -39.54
N LYS A 649 -40.42 -15.03 -39.41
CA LYS A 649 -41.74 -15.66 -39.32
C LYS A 649 -42.63 -15.07 -38.21
N PHE A 650 -42.01 -14.61 -37.13
CA PHE A 650 -42.68 -14.20 -35.89
C PHE A 650 -42.70 -12.67 -35.69
N GLY A 651 -42.18 -11.89 -36.64
CA GLY A 651 -42.12 -10.43 -36.53
C GLY A 651 -40.84 -9.83 -37.11
N ILE A 652 -40.58 -8.57 -36.83
CA ILE A 652 -39.38 -7.85 -37.26
C ILE A 652 -38.39 -7.80 -36.10
N SER A 653 -37.16 -8.23 -36.37
CA SER A 653 -36.05 -8.06 -35.42
C SER A 653 -35.24 -6.82 -35.76
N GLU A 654 -35.08 -5.89 -34.79
CA GLU A 654 -34.56 -4.52 -35.02
C GLU A 654 -33.17 -4.35 -34.38
N GLY A 655 -32.34 -5.35 -34.51
CA GLY A 655 -30.98 -5.40 -33.97
C GLY A 655 -30.59 -6.82 -33.54
N MET A 656 -29.46 -6.90 -32.84
CA MET A 656 -28.97 -8.18 -32.32
C MET A 656 -28.37 -7.98 -30.94
N VAL A 657 -28.77 -8.78 -29.95
CA VAL A 657 -28.08 -8.80 -28.63
C VAL A 657 -26.77 -9.57 -28.75
N MET A 658 -25.78 -9.13 -28.00
CA MET A 658 -24.47 -9.76 -27.97
C MET A 658 -24.44 -10.87 -26.91
N ALA A 659 -23.95 -12.02 -27.32
CA ALA A 659 -23.78 -13.17 -26.44
C ALA A 659 -22.48 -13.92 -26.79
N ALA A 660 -21.88 -14.53 -25.78
CA ALA A 660 -20.74 -15.43 -25.93
C ALA A 660 -21.19 -16.89 -25.75
N GLY A 661 -20.46 -17.84 -26.35
CA GLY A 661 -20.64 -19.27 -26.18
C GLY A 661 -20.92 -20.00 -27.46
N PRO A 662 -20.77 -21.36 -27.47
CA PRO A 662 -20.85 -22.19 -28.68
C PRO A 662 -22.30 -22.42 -29.15
N GLY A 663 -23.29 -22.07 -28.36
CA GLY A 663 -24.71 -22.26 -28.69
C GLY A 663 -25.44 -23.22 -27.75
N GLY A 664 -26.75 -23.44 -27.99
CA GLY A 664 -27.57 -24.32 -27.17
C GLY A 664 -27.81 -23.77 -25.75
N GLU A 665 -27.45 -24.56 -24.74
CA GLU A 665 -27.56 -24.17 -23.33
C GLU A 665 -26.37 -23.28 -22.87
N GLU A 666 -25.27 -23.31 -23.61
CA GLU A 666 -24.04 -22.56 -23.33
C GLU A 666 -24.01 -21.24 -24.10
N ILE A 667 -24.99 -20.37 -23.86
CA ILE A 667 -25.07 -19.01 -24.40
C ILE A 667 -25.19 -18.03 -23.24
N TYR A 668 -24.27 -17.04 -23.20
CA TYR A 668 -24.17 -16.05 -22.13
C TYR A 668 -24.37 -14.64 -22.68
N LEU A 669 -25.49 -14.00 -22.35
CA LEU A 669 -25.72 -12.59 -22.72
C LEU A 669 -24.67 -11.70 -22.07
N LEU A 670 -24.02 -10.84 -22.85
CA LEU A 670 -23.09 -9.85 -22.35
C LEU A 670 -23.84 -8.75 -21.60
N SER A 671 -23.36 -8.38 -20.42
CA SER A 671 -23.91 -7.31 -19.59
C SER A 671 -22.83 -6.29 -19.28
N PRO A 672 -23.12 -4.99 -19.29
CA PRO A 672 -22.19 -3.96 -18.84
C PRO A 672 -22.06 -3.98 -17.32
N ASP A 673 -21.00 -3.33 -16.81
CA ASP A 673 -20.80 -3.11 -15.36
C ASP A 673 -21.92 -2.22 -14.77
N SER A 674 -22.02 -2.26 -13.42
CA SER A 674 -22.96 -1.43 -12.66
C SER A 674 -22.73 0.06 -12.91
N GLY A 675 -23.81 0.81 -13.14
CA GLY A 675 -23.80 2.24 -13.44
C GLY A 675 -23.95 2.59 -14.93
N ALA A 676 -23.83 1.62 -15.83
CA ALA A 676 -24.16 1.84 -17.24
C ALA A 676 -25.67 2.14 -17.41
N LYS A 677 -26.00 2.98 -18.40
CA LYS A 677 -27.37 3.41 -18.67
C LYS A 677 -27.79 3.02 -20.09
N PRO A 678 -29.09 2.68 -20.30
CA PRO A 678 -29.63 2.45 -21.63
C PRO A 678 -29.31 3.57 -22.60
N GLY A 679 -28.95 3.22 -23.84
CA GLY A 679 -28.59 4.15 -24.88
C GLY A 679 -27.11 4.56 -24.93
N GLN A 680 -26.32 4.30 -23.91
CA GLN A 680 -24.88 4.60 -23.96
C GLN A 680 -24.19 3.79 -25.05
N ARG A 681 -23.36 4.49 -25.85
CA ARG A 681 -22.57 3.86 -26.91
C ARG A 681 -21.34 3.17 -26.32
N ILE A 682 -21.09 1.98 -26.78
CA ILE A 682 -19.87 1.20 -26.49
C ILE A 682 -18.84 1.60 -27.54
N LYS A 683 -17.65 1.97 -27.08
CA LYS A 683 -16.57 2.49 -27.94
C LYS A 683 -15.36 1.60 -27.80
#